data_7b0b206885324356822250fc952af85e
#
_entry.id   7b0b206885324356822250fc952af85e
#
_cell.length_a   1.000
_cell.length_b   1.000
_cell.length_c   1.000
_cell.angle_alpha   90.00
_cell.angle_beta   90.00
_cell.angle_gamma   90.00
#
_symmetry.space_group_name_H-M   'P 1'
#
loop_
_entity.id
_entity.type
_entity.pdbx_description
1 polymer ?
#
loop_
_entity_poly.entity_id
_entity_poly.type
_entity_poly.pdbx_seq_one_letter_code
_entity_poly.pdbx_strand_id
1 'polypeptide(L)'
;HKVIDPLFLNDLRRELDDILGGDVSHVATVEEGRSNRDVRHVASYNERRRNQRLAAFQDKLASLTFLDPACGSGNFLTETYLSLRRLENEAIREMYHGQMMMGEFVNPVKVSIQQFYGIEINDFAVTVATTALWISEAQMLRETEKIVHQDIDFLPLKSYANIREGNALHENWNLVECPQMNLSNLPPKTHPAYFQNTQSEQFSVTFGDRNEEKKDWKRGLLVYYDYIIGNPPFLGARQMSAEQKEDVVSVFGEKWKNVGNLDYVGCWYMKAFSSMRYGGTKVAFVSTNSVCQGEQVADLWKPLMERGLCIDFAHRTFRWDSEAKIKAHVHCVIVGFSRKAGPSVGTNQHYPGISSLSKPKYDALADLKEGVIYDNDRIIKAKNINAYLLDAPNVFVESRQRPLSDVPYIGIGNLPIDDGNYLFTKEQMEDFIKIEPRSAQYFKPWYGSEEFIRQRPRYCLWLGYCSPAELRQMPHCMKRIEAVREMRLASNRPGTRKLADRPTRFSTENMPITNFIIIPKVSSEKRRYVPMGFMSPDVLASDLVFLIPDATLYHFGILESNVHMAWMRAVCGRLKSDYRYSKDVVYNNFPWPTPTEEQKTKIEQTAQAILDARALYPDSSLADLYDEVTMPVELRKAHQDNDRAVMQAYGFDVKSTTESSCVAELFGLYQELTS
;
A
#
# COMPACT_ATOMS: atom_id res chain seq x y z
N HIS A 1 14.74 5.33 -9.07
CA HIS A 1 15.68 5.12 -7.96
C HIS A 1 15.02 4.55 -6.71
N LYS A 2 13.95 5.15 -6.14
CA LYS A 2 13.29 4.61 -4.92
C LYS A 2 12.80 3.16 -5.05
N VAL A 3 12.60 2.64 -6.25
CA VAL A 3 12.20 1.25 -6.55
C VAL A 3 13.42 0.38 -6.82
N ILE A 4 14.24 0.79 -7.79
CA ILE A 4 15.31 -0.07 -8.32
C ILE A 4 16.55 -0.12 -7.43
N ASP A 5 16.89 1.00 -6.74
CA ASP A 5 18.08 1.06 -5.88
C ASP A 5 18.00 0.04 -4.73
N PRO A 6 16.92 0.01 -3.89
CA PRO A 6 16.83 -0.96 -2.80
C PRO A 6 16.51 -2.38 -3.28
N LEU A 7 15.92 -2.54 -4.48
CA LEU A 7 15.53 -3.84 -5.00
C LEU A 7 16.75 -4.66 -5.45
N PHE A 8 17.70 -4.05 -6.19
CA PHE A 8 18.85 -4.73 -6.76
C PHE A 8 20.06 -3.84 -7.06
N LEU A 9 19.87 -2.55 -7.40
CA LEU A 9 20.95 -1.74 -7.96
C LEU A 9 22.05 -1.46 -6.94
N ASN A 10 21.68 -1.22 -5.67
CA ASN A 10 22.67 -1.04 -4.60
C ASN A 10 23.50 -2.31 -4.34
N ASP A 11 22.92 -3.50 -4.50
CA ASP A 11 23.64 -4.76 -4.35
C ASP A 11 24.65 -4.94 -5.50
N LEU A 12 24.23 -4.63 -6.74
CA LEU A 12 25.11 -4.69 -7.90
C LEU A 12 26.25 -3.67 -7.85
N ARG A 13 25.99 -2.45 -7.38
CA ARG A 13 27.03 -1.43 -7.17
C ARG A 13 28.06 -1.88 -6.16
N ARG A 14 27.63 -2.37 -5.00
CA ARG A 14 28.53 -2.90 -3.98
C ARG A 14 29.40 -4.04 -4.52
N GLU A 15 28.82 -4.94 -5.31
CA GLU A 15 29.56 -6.03 -5.93
C GLU A 15 30.64 -5.52 -6.89
N LEU A 16 30.32 -4.51 -7.70
CA LEU A 16 31.31 -3.86 -8.59
C LEU A 16 32.39 -3.16 -7.78
N ASP A 17 32.02 -2.40 -6.75
CA ASP A 17 32.97 -1.71 -5.84
C ASP A 17 33.91 -2.71 -5.16
N ASP A 18 33.39 -3.88 -4.72
CA ASP A 18 34.19 -4.96 -4.12
C ASP A 18 35.16 -5.60 -5.15
N ILE A 19 34.80 -5.65 -6.42
CA ILE A 19 35.70 -6.11 -7.49
C ILE A 19 36.82 -5.09 -7.72
N LEU A 20 36.45 -3.80 -7.71
CA LEU A 20 37.37 -2.70 -7.96
C LEU A 20 38.30 -2.40 -6.75
N GLY A 21 37.75 -2.47 -5.53
CA GLY A 21 38.48 -2.16 -4.30
C GLY A 21 39.35 -3.30 -3.76
N GLY A 22 39.04 -4.54 -4.12
CA GLY A 22 39.69 -5.73 -3.54
C GLY A 22 41.21 -5.91 -3.86
N ASP A 23 41.72 -5.18 -4.85
CA ASP A 23 43.13 -5.29 -5.24
C ASP A 23 44.06 -4.28 -4.50
N VAL A 24 43.54 -3.24 -3.90
CA VAL A 24 44.34 -2.17 -3.26
C VAL A 24 44.88 -2.61 -1.89
N SER A 25 44.16 -3.47 -1.17
CA SER A 25 44.56 -3.90 0.17
C SER A 25 45.68 -4.95 0.20
N HIS A 26 45.90 -5.69 -0.90
CA HIS A 26 46.97 -6.70 -0.98
C HIS A 26 48.29 -6.18 -1.54
N VAL A 27 48.33 -5.05 -2.24
CA VAL A 27 49.57 -4.46 -2.79
C VAL A 27 50.36 -3.73 -1.68
N ALA A 28 49.72 -3.13 -0.73
CA ALA A 28 50.35 -2.35 0.33
C ALA A 28 51.15 -3.20 1.36
N THR A 29 50.95 -4.52 1.40
CA THR A 29 51.61 -5.42 2.40
C THR A 29 52.78 -6.22 1.81
N VAL A 30 53.17 -6.02 0.54
CA VAL A 30 54.19 -6.88 -0.16
C VAL A 30 55.44 -6.11 -0.62
N GLU A 31 55.57 -4.83 -0.31
CA GLU A 31 56.68 -4.00 -0.88
C GLU A 31 58.04 -4.09 -0.19
N GLU A 32 58.24 -4.89 0.85
CA GLU A 32 59.60 -5.08 1.43
C GLU A 32 60.23 -6.41 1.00
N GLY A 33 61.04 -6.37 -0.10
CA GLY A 33 62.03 -7.40 -0.37
C GLY A 33 61.89 -8.27 -1.63
N ARG A 34 61.03 -7.93 -2.61
CA ARG A 34 60.87 -8.76 -3.84
C ARG A 34 61.54 -8.17 -5.08
N SER A 35 62.01 -9.06 -5.99
CA SER A 35 62.59 -8.74 -7.27
C SER A 35 61.54 -8.03 -8.18
N ASN A 36 61.98 -7.07 -9.03
CA ASN A 36 61.15 -6.32 -9.99
C ASN A 36 60.41 -7.26 -10.97
N ARG A 37 60.87 -8.49 -11.17
CA ARG A 37 60.25 -9.53 -11.99
C ARG A 37 59.06 -10.19 -11.28
N ASP A 38 59.16 -10.45 -9.99
CA ASP A 38 58.10 -11.06 -9.19
C ASP A 38 56.93 -10.10 -8.98
N VAL A 39 57.21 -8.81 -8.79
CA VAL A 39 56.19 -7.74 -8.69
C VAL A 39 55.38 -7.64 -9.99
N ARG A 40 56.01 -7.71 -11.15
CA ARG A 40 55.31 -7.68 -12.45
C ARG A 40 54.45 -8.93 -12.68
N HIS A 41 54.91 -10.11 -12.26
CA HIS A 41 54.12 -11.35 -12.36
C HIS A 41 52.89 -11.32 -11.44
N VAL A 42 53.03 -10.82 -10.22
CA VAL A 42 51.92 -10.68 -9.27
C VAL A 42 50.91 -9.64 -9.78
N ALA A 43 51.37 -8.48 -10.27
CA ALA A 43 50.50 -7.45 -10.82
C ALA A 43 49.69 -7.97 -12.03
N SER A 44 50.38 -8.65 -12.99
CA SER A 44 49.70 -9.24 -14.15
C SER A 44 48.73 -10.37 -13.79
N TYR A 45 48.99 -11.14 -12.73
CA TYR A 45 48.11 -12.18 -12.23
C TYR A 45 46.86 -11.55 -11.60
N ASN A 46 47.00 -10.53 -10.75
CA ASN A 46 45.93 -9.81 -10.10
C ASN A 46 45.03 -9.11 -11.13
N GLU A 47 45.61 -8.48 -12.14
CA GLU A 47 44.88 -7.86 -13.26
C GLU A 47 44.03 -8.89 -14.03
N ARG A 48 44.61 -10.05 -14.39
CA ARG A 48 43.84 -11.13 -15.04
C ARG A 48 42.69 -11.62 -14.20
N ARG A 49 42.92 -11.81 -12.90
CA ARG A 49 41.87 -12.23 -11.96
C ARG A 49 40.74 -11.18 -11.83
N ARG A 50 41.10 -9.88 -11.76
CA ARG A 50 40.16 -8.78 -11.76
C ARG A 50 39.32 -8.78 -13.03
N ASN A 51 39.95 -8.86 -14.20
CA ASN A 51 39.26 -8.88 -15.48
C ASN A 51 38.34 -10.10 -15.64
N GLN A 52 38.71 -11.27 -15.11
CA GLN A 52 37.79 -12.42 -15.03
C GLN A 52 36.57 -12.16 -14.14
N ARG A 53 36.73 -11.49 -12.99
CA ARG A 53 35.62 -11.11 -12.13
C ARG A 53 34.73 -10.07 -12.80
N LEU A 54 35.28 -9.08 -13.47
CA LEU A 54 34.54 -8.07 -14.24
C LEU A 54 33.74 -8.71 -15.38
N ALA A 55 34.35 -9.66 -16.13
CA ALA A 55 33.66 -10.40 -17.18
C ALA A 55 32.49 -11.25 -16.62
N ALA A 56 32.71 -11.92 -15.48
CA ALA A 56 31.65 -12.66 -14.80
C ALA A 56 30.52 -11.74 -14.27
N PHE A 57 30.87 -10.54 -13.82
CA PHE A 57 29.91 -9.53 -13.43
C PHE A 57 29.06 -9.05 -14.62
N GLN A 58 29.68 -8.80 -15.80
CA GLN A 58 28.94 -8.50 -17.02
C GLN A 58 28.01 -9.66 -17.43
N ASP A 59 28.46 -10.91 -17.36
CA ASP A 59 27.63 -12.09 -17.64
C ASP A 59 26.43 -12.16 -16.68
N LYS A 60 26.66 -11.82 -15.42
CA LYS A 60 25.57 -11.69 -14.45
C LYS A 60 24.58 -10.61 -14.84
N LEU A 61 25.04 -9.38 -15.18
CA LEU A 61 24.15 -8.31 -15.62
C LEU A 61 23.33 -8.74 -16.86
N ALA A 62 23.97 -9.37 -17.84
CA ALA A 62 23.31 -9.86 -19.05
C ALA A 62 22.34 -11.02 -18.82
N SER A 63 22.44 -11.72 -17.69
CA SER A 63 21.54 -12.83 -17.34
C SER A 63 20.28 -12.39 -16.60
N LEU A 64 20.19 -11.15 -16.14
CA LEU A 64 19.03 -10.65 -15.37
C LEU A 64 17.84 -10.40 -16.30
N THR A 65 16.64 -10.68 -15.80
CA THR A 65 15.38 -10.51 -16.54
C THR A 65 14.40 -9.67 -15.75
N PHE A 66 13.72 -8.75 -16.41
CA PHE A 66 12.85 -7.74 -15.80
C PHE A 66 11.47 -7.74 -16.45
N LEU A 67 10.41 -7.64 -15.62
CA LEU A 67 9.04 -7.44 -16.08
C LEU A 67 8.43 -6.19 -15.46
N ASP A 68 7.80 -5.37 -16.30
CA ASP A 68 6.84 -4.35 -15.83
C ASP A 68 5.44 -4.68 -16.37
N PRO A 69 4.51 -5.17 -15.53
CA PRO A 69 3.18 -5.61 -15.97
C PRO A 69 2.15 -4.47 -16.10
N ALA A 70 2.60 -3.22 -16.07
CA ALA A 70 1.80 -2.03 -16.34
C ALA A 70 2.75 -0.91 -16.79
N CYS A 71 3.51 -1.18 -17.87
CA CYS A 71 4.72 -0.44 -18.18
C CYS A 71 4.47 1.00 -18.68
N GLY A 72 3.24 1.34 -19.10
CA GLY A 72 2.96 2.66 -19.64
C GLY A 72 3.91 3.02 -20.78
N SER A 73 4.56 4.17 -20.68
CA SER A 73 5.60 4.62 -21.62
C SER A 73 6.98 3.98 -21.39
N GLY A 74 7.10 2.98 -20.54
CA GLY A 74 8.34 2.22 -20.32
C GLY A 74 9.35 2.86 -19.36
N ASN A 75 8.98 3.84 -18.56
CA ASN A 75 9.91 4.60 -17.73
C ASN A 75 10.71 3.72 -16.73
N PHE A 76 10.09 2.73 -16.10
CA PHE A 76 10.79 1.81 -15.19
C PHE A 76 11.78 0.93 -15.95
N LEU A 77 11.37 0.37 -17.10
CA LEU A 77 12.23 -0.49 -17.91
C LEU A 77 13.41 0.30 -18.47
N THR A 78 13.15 1.51 -18.98
CA THR A 78 14.17 2.41 -19.53
C THR A 78 15.22 2.80 -18.49
N GLU A 79 14.80 3.26 -17.30
CA GLU A 79 15.75 3.64 -16.25
C GLU A 79 16.52 2.43 -15.70
N THR A 80 15.87 1.26 -15.63
CA THR A 80 16.54 0.01 -15.26
C THR A 80 17.62 -0.35 -16.26
N TYR A 81 17.30 -0.29 -17.57
CA TYR A 81 18.27 -0.53 -18.64
C TYR A 81 19.46 0.43 -18.55
N LEU A 82 19.19 1.74 -18.46
CA LEU A 82 20.24 2.76 -18.35
C LEU A 82 21.14 2.52 -17.13
N SER A 83 20.55 2.15 -15.99
CA SER A 83 21.30 1.86 -14.76
C SER A 83 22.21 0.65 -14.90
N LEU A 84 21.74 -0.45 -15.52
CA LEU A 84 22.56 -1.63 -15.78
C LEU A 84 23.68 -1.34 -16.79
N ARG A 85 23.38 -0.60 -17.84
CA ARG A 85 24.35 -0.22 -18.86
C ARG A 85 25.45 0.70 -18.30
N ARG A 86 25.13 1.59 -17.35
CA ARG A 86 26.14 2.40 -16.65
C ARG A 86 27.10 1.52 -15.85
N LEU A 87 26.60 0.52 -15.13
CA LEU A 87 27.43 -0.44 -14.39
C LEU A 87 28.29 -1.27 -15.37
N GLU A 88 27.72 -1.72 -16.48
CA GLU A 88 28.46 -2.45 -17.50
C GLU A 88 29.55 -1.58 -18.15
N ASN A 89 29.25 -0.33 -18.47
CA ASN A 89 30.23 0.61 -19.04
C ASN A 89 31.39 0.91 -18.08
N GLU A 90 31.09 0.93 -16.76
CA GLU A 90 32.14 1.06 -15.74
C GLU A 90 33.05 -0.19 -15.72
N ALA A 91 32.47 -1.39 -15.76
CA ALA A 91 33.23 -2.64 -15.86
C ALA A 91 34.04 -2.70 -17.14
N ILE A 92 33.49 -2.29 -18.30
CA ILE A 92 34.23 -2.21 -19.60
C ILE A 92 35.39 -1.23 -19.49
N ARG A 93 35.20 -0.03 -18.93
CA ARG A 93 36.26 0.97 -18.77
C ARG A 93 37.45 0.41 -17.98
N GLU A 94 37.15 -0.31 -16.89
CA GLU A 94 38.20 -0.92 -16.07
C GLU A 94 38.91 -2.10 -16.74
N MET A 95 38.23 -2.90 -17.56
CA MET A 95 38.84 -4.00 -18.31
C MET A 95 39.77 -3.52 -19.44
N TYR A 96 39.40 -2.42 -20.08
CA TYR A 96 40.14 -1.96 -21.28
C TYR A 96 41.15 -0.83 -20.98
N HIS A 97 41.09 -0.20 -19.79
CA HIS A 97 42.01 0.89 -19.35
C HIS A 97 42.25 1.97 -20.43
N GLY A 98 41.25 2.25 -21.28
CA GLY A 98 41.38 3.19 -22.38
C GLY A 98 42.30 2.74 -23.54
N GLN A 99 42.70 1.47 -23.58
CA GLN A 99 43.45 0.92 -24.69
C GLN A 99 42.53 0.59 -25.86
N MET A 100 42.95 0.94 -27.08
CA MET A 100 42.26 0.57 -28.31
C MET A 100 42.24 -0.97 -28.44
N MET A 101 41.05 -1.55 -28.67
CA MET A 101 40.97 -2.99 -28.97
C MET A 101 41.70 -3.30 -30.29
N MET A 102 42.85 -3.95 -30.21
CA MET A 102 43.55 -4.44 -31.38
C MET A 102 43.11 -5.88 -31.69
N GLY A 103 42.31 -6.07 -32.72
CA GLY A 103 41.85 -7.39 -33.16
C GLY A 103 40.52 -7.35 -33.90
N GLU A 104 39.97 -8.52 -34.28
CA GLU A 104 38.64 -8.62 -34.85
C GLU A 104 37.61 -8.02 -33.90
N PHE A 105 36.70 -7.23 -34.47
CA PHE A 105 35.68 -6.48 -33.72
C PHE A 105 34.75 -7.43 -32.94
N VAL A 106 34.87 -7.46 -31.64
CA VAL A 106 33.91 -8.10 -30.73
C VAL A 106 33.19 -7.02 -29.96
N ASN A 107 31.88 -6.92 -30.12
CA ASN A 107 31.05 -5.99 -29.34
C ASN A 107 31.21 -6.30 -27.84
N PRO A 108 31.75 -5.39 -27.02
CA PRO A 108 31.97 -5.63 -25.60
C PRO A 108 30.67 -5.58 -24.76
N VAL A 109 29.55 -5.16 -25.36
CA VAL A 109 28.28 -4.98 -24.69
C VAL A 109 27.52 -6.29 -24.60
N LYS A 110 27.14 -6.70 -23.42
CA LYS A 110 26.35 -7.93 -23.15
C LYS A 110 24.91 -7.63 -22.70
N VAL A 111 24.68 -6.52 -22.00
CA VAL A 111 23.33 -6.11 -21.55
C VAL A 111 22.52 -5.66 -22.76
N SER A 112 21.36 -6.27 -22.96
CA SER A 112 20.47 -6.05 -24.11
C SER A 112 19.04 -5.68 -23.65
N ILE A 113 18.33 -4.91 -24.47
CA ILE A 113 16.89 -4.63 -24.26
C ILE A 113 16.01 -5.88 -24.30
N GLN A 114 16.50 -7.01 -24.82
CA GLN A 114 15.80 -8.29 -24.82
C GLN A 114 15.56 -8.88 -23.42
N GLN A 115 16.26 -8.37 -22.40
CA GLN A 115 16.08 -8.76 -20.99
C GLN A 115 14.84 -8.12 -20.35
N PHE A 116 14.22 -7.14 -21.04
CA PHE A 116 13.15 -6.30 -20.52
C PHE A 116 11.82 -6.64 -21.17
N TYR A 117 10.87 -6.99 -20.32
CA TYR A 117 9.52 -7.40 -20.70
C TYR A 117 8.51 -6.39 -20.16
N GLY A 118 7.50 -6.07 -20.96
CA GLY A 118 6.43 -5.16 -20.57
C GLY A 118 5.07 -5.66 -21.01
N ILE A 119 4.04 -5.35 -20.23
CA ILE A 119 2.64 -5.54 -20.60
C ILE A 119 1.95 -4.18 -20.43
N GLU A 120 1.24 -3.73 -21.45
CA GLU A 120 0.51 -2.47 -21.41
C GLU A 120 -0.80 -2.61 -22.19
N ILE A 121 -1.88 -2.06 -21.64
CA ILE A 121 -3.22 -2.17 -22.26
C ILE A 121 -3.40 -1.20 -23.41
N ASN A 122 -2.61 -0.13 -23.48
CA ASN A 122 -2.69 0.92 -24.48
C ASN A 122 -1.62 0.69 -25.58
N ASP A 123 -2.06 0.44 -26.82
CA ASP A 123 -1.23 0.17 -27.98
C ASP A 123 -0.23 1.30 -28.30
N PHE A 124 -0.70 2.55 -28.16
CA PHE A 124 0.16 3.72 -28.36
C PHE A 124 1.29 3.75 -27.30
N ALA A 125 0.97 3.46 -26.03
CA ALA A 125 1.98 3.42 -24.96
C ALA A 125 2.99 2.29 -25.18
N VAL A 126 2.59 1.13 -25.71
CA VAL A 126 3.48 0.04 -26.13
C VAL A 126 4.50 0.54 -27.16
N THR A 127 4.04 1.28 -28.16
CA THR A 127 4.91 1.86 -29.19
C THR A 127 5.89 2.87 -28.60
N VAL A 128 5.43 3.73 -27.70
CA VAL A 128 6.28 4.70 -26.99
C VAL A 128 7.33 4.00 -26.13
N ALA A 129 6.95 2.99 -25.35
CA ALA A 129 7.85 2.24 -24.48
C ALA A 129 8.94 1.50 -25.28
N THR A 130 8.55 0.87 -26.38
CA THR A 130 9.49 0.20 -27.28
C THR A 130 10.50 1.19 -27.88
N THR A 131 10.02 2.33 -28.35
CA THR A 131 10.85 3.39 -28.92
C THR A 131 11.80 3.98 -27.86
N ALA A 132 11.31 4.18 -26.62
CA ALA A 132 12.13 4.70 -25.52
C ALA A 132 13.28 3.75 -25.17
N LEU A 133 13.06 2.44 -25.17
CA LEU A 133 14.13 1.45 -24.96
C LEU A 133 15.16 1.48 -26.11
N TRP A 134 14.73 1.58 -27.36
CA TRP A 134 15.66 1.70 -28.49
C TRP A 134 16.51 2.97 -28.43
N ILE A 135 15.89 4.11 -28.08
CA ILE A 135 16.63 5.36 -27.89
C ILE A 135 17.67 5.21 -26.78
N SER A 136 17.30 4.57 -25.67
CA SER A 136 18.21 4.33 -24.54
C SER A 136 19.35 3.40 -24.93
N GLU A 137 19.10 2.36 -25.75
CA GLU A 137 20.11 1.47 -26.28
C GLU A 137 21.11 2.26 -27.15
N ALA A 138 20.60 3.09 -28.07
CA ALA A 138 21.42 3.93 -28.92
C ALA A 138 22.31 4.93 -28.14
N GLN A 139 21.72 5.53 -27.08
CA GLN A 139 22.47 6.46 -26.22
C GLN A 139 23.61 5.75 -25.48
N MET A 140 23.34 4.59 -24.91
CA MET A 140 24.32 3.84 -24.12
C MET A 140 25.40 3.22 -24.99
N LEU A 141 25.11 2.83 -26.25
CA LEU A 141 26.12 2.39 -27.21
C LEU A 141 27.08 3.51 -27.54
N ARG A 142 26.59 4.73 -27.79
CA ARG A 142 27.47 5.91 -28.01
C ARG A 142 28.35 6.23 -26.80
N GLU A 143 27.88 5.97 -25.58
CA GLU A 143 28.70 6.10 -24.38
C GLU A 143 29.79 5.03 -24.34
N THR A 144 29.50 3.79 -24.75
CA THR A 144 30.45 2.70 -24.81
C THR A 144 31.51 2.97 -25.89
N GLU A 145 31.13 3.48 -27.08
CA GLU A 145 32.07 3.88 -28.15
C GLU A 145 33.16 4.84 -27.66
N LYS A 146 32.77 5.82 -26.82
CA LYS A 146 33.74 6.75 -26.22
C LYS A 146 34.69 6.08 -25.22
N ILE A 147 34.27 4.97 -24.58
CA ILE A 147 35.10 4.23 -23.63
C ILE A 147 36.11 3.35 -24.35
N VAL A 148 35.69 2.66 -25.42
CA VAL A 148 36.54 1.71 -26.18
C VAL A 148 37.29 2.35 -27.33
N HIS A 149 37.03 3.65 -27.61
CA HIS A 149 37.64 4.41 -28.73
C HIS A 149 37.45 3.74 -30.10
N GLN A 150 36.30 3.10 -30.34
CA GLN A 150 35.98 2.37 -31.55
C GLN A 150 34.48 2.48 -31.83
N ASP A 151 34.12 2.62 -33.14
CA ASP A 151 32.76 2.63 -33.59
C ASP A 151 32.14 1.23 -33.40
N ILE A 152 30.98 1.16 -32.78
CA ILE A 152 30.19 -0.04 -32.59
C ILE A 152 29.08 -0.04 -33.64
N ASP A 153 29.04 -1.06 -34.51
CA ASP A 153 28.01 -1.16 -35.56
C ASP A 153 26.62 -1.27 -34.92
N PHE A 154 25.88 -0.18 -34.97
CA PHE A 154 24.53 -0.06 -34.43
C PHE A 154 23.51 -0.16 -35.57
N LEU A 155 22.89 -1.34 -35.70
CA LEU A 155 21.65 -1.50 -36.45
C LEU A 155 20.51 -1.60 -35.43
N PRO A 156 19.78 -0.52 -35.14
CA PRO A 156 18.76 -0.45 -34.09
C PRO A 156 17.58 -1.43 -34.25
N LEU A 157 17.52 -2.13 -35.38
CA LEU A 157 16.45 -3.03 -35.76
C LEU A 157 16.74 -4.52 -35.48
N LYS A 158 17.90 -4.87 -34.88
CA LYS A 158 18.26 -6.26 -34.57
C LYS A 158 17.83 -6.74 -33.20
N SER A 159 17.57 -5.82 -32.26
CA SER A 159 17.09 -6.14 -30.91
C SER A 159 15.61 -5.81 -30.79
N TYR A 160 14.81 -6.75 -30.24
CA TYR A 160 13.39 -6.57 -30.01
C TYR A 160 13.17 -6.39 -28.51
N ALA A 161 12.49 -5.29 -28.13
CA ALA A 161 11.95 -5.16 -26.79
C ALA A 161 10.73 -6.08 -26.65
N ASN A 162 10.66 -6.83 -25.55
CA ASN A 162 9.59 -7.78 -25.30
C ASN A 162 8.38 -7.06 -24.63
N ILE A 163 7.90 -5.98 -25.25
CA ILE A 163 6.73 -5.24 -24.78
C ILE A 163 5.53 -5.66 -25.64
N ARG A 164 4.45 -6.04 -24.97
CA ARG A 164 3.23 -6.51 -25.62
C ARG A 164 2.00 -5.74 -25.14
N GLU A 165 1.05 -5.56 -26.05
CA GLU A 165 -0.27 -5.07 -25.74
C GLU A 165 -1.10 -6.16 -25.06
N GLY A 166 -1.84 -5.79 -23.99
CA GLY A 166 -2.76 -6.70 -23.32
C GLY A 166 -3.17 -6.23 -21.93
N ASN A 167 -4.26 -6.82 -21.42
CA ASN A 167 -4.63 -6.67 -20.03
C ASN A 167 -3.80 -7.63 -19.16
N ALA A 168 -2.88 -7.09 -18.38
CA ALA A 168 -2.00 -7.87 -17.52
C ALA A 168 -2.74 -8.82 -16.56
N LEU A 169 -3.98 -8.50 -16.20
CA LEU A 169 -4.78 -9.34 -15.30
C LEU A 169 -5.32 -10.60 -15.99
N HIS A 170 -5.51 -10.54 -17.33
CA HIS A 170 -6.00 -11.67 -18.11
C HIS A 170 -4.88 -12.56 -18.66
N GLU A 171 -3.62 -12.11 -18.58
CA GLU A 171 -2.48 -12.84 -19.14
C GLU A 171 -1.72 -13.65 -18.09
N ASN A 172 -1.10 -14.75 -18.54
CA ASN A 172 -0.04 -15.40 -17.78
C ASN A 172 1.28 -14.66 -18.01
N TRP A 173 1.82 -14.04 -16.96
CA TRP A 173 3.02 -13.23 -17.09
C TRP A 173 4.26 -14.00 -17.52
N ASN A 174 4.31 -15.29 -17.18
CA ASN A 174 5.45 -16.16 -17.51
C ASN A 174 5.40 -16.75 -18.92
N LEU A 175 4.28 -16.59 -19.64
CA LEU A 175 4.12 -17.15 -20.99
C LEU A 175 4.17 -16.01 -22.03
N VAL A 176 5.10 -16.12 -22.98
CA VAL A 176 5.26 -15.17 -24.07
C VAL A 176 5.06 -15.88 -25.39
N GLU A 177 4.06 -15.49 -26.19
CA GLU A 177 3.84 -16.03 -27.54
C GLU A 177 5.03 -15.69 -28.43
N CYS A 178 5.59 -16.68 -29.11
CA CYS A 178 6.69 -16.50 -30.05
C CYS A 178 6.51 -17.47 -31.23
N PRO A 179 5.74 -17.08 -32.27
CA PRO A 179 5.43 -17.97 -33.39
C PRO A 179 6.67 -18.36 -34.20
N GLN A 180 7.64 -17.46 -34.30
CA GLN A 180 8.90 -17.66 -35.05
C GLN A 180 10.09 -17.74 -34.08
N MET A 181 10.22 -18.89 -33.42
CA MET A 181 11.28 -19.10 -32.44
C MET A 181 12.55 -19.66 -33.08
N ASN A 182 13.66 -18.96 -32.93
CA ASN A 182 14.98 -19.51 -33.23
C ASN A 182 15.59 -20.12 -31.95
N LEU A 183 15.62 -21.42 -31.84
CA LEU A 183 16.06 -22.17 -30.66
C LEU A 183 17.57 -21.96 -30.34
N SER A 184 18.38 -21.48 -31.33
CA SER A 184 19.81 -21.26 -31.14
C SER A 184 20.15 -19.97 -30.37
N ASN A 185 19.19 -18.99 -30.24
CA ASN A 185 19.42 -17.71 -29.61
C ASN A 185 18.24 -17.34 -28.69
N LEU A 186 18.00 -18.14 -27.67
CA LEU A 186 16.95 -17.86 -26.69
C LEU A 186 17.40 -16.78 -25.70
N PRO A 187 16.51 -15.85 -25.32
CA PRO A 187 16.76 -14.92 -24.23
C PRO A 187 17.10 -15.65 -22.91
N PRO A 188 17.83 -15.00 -22.00
CA PRO A 188 18.17 -15.60 -20.71
C PRO A 188 16.92 -16.11 -19.96
N LYS A 189 17.06 -17.27 -19.28
CA LYS A 189 16.01 -17.86 -18.42
C LYS A 189 14.68 -18.14 -19.13
N THR A 190 14.74 -18.41 -20.44
CA THR A 190 13.57 -18.78 -21.23
C THR A 190 13.63 -20.25 -21.63
N HIS A 191 12.47 -20.89 -21.72
CA HIS A 191 12.33 -22.26 -22.14
C HIS A 191 11.25 -22.36 -23.22
N PRO A 192 11.49 -23.10 -24.33
CA PRO A 192 10.45 -23.37 -25.31
C PRO A 192 9.26 -24.05 -24.66
N ALA A 193 8.08 -23.57 -24.95
CA ALA A 193 6.84 -24.11 -24.39
C ALA A 193 5.73 -24.11 -25.43
N TYR A 194 4.85 -25.09 -25.33
CA TYR A 194 3.57 -25.09 -26.01
C TYR A 194 2.48 -24.90 -24.97
N PHE A 195 1.55 -24.01 -25.21
CA PHE A 195 0.47 -23.72 -24.26
C PHE A 195 -0.86 -23.49 -24.95
N GLN A 196 -1.90 -23.80 -24.24
CA GLN A 196 -3.28 -23.59 -24.66
C GLN A 196 -4.01 -22.81 -23.56
N ASN A 197 -4.80 -21.84 -23.98
CA ASN A 197 -5.72 -21.13 -23.09
C ASN A 197 -6.95 -22.05 -22.91
N THR A 198 -7.14 -22.62 -21.73
CA THR A 198 -8.33 -23.42 -21.44
C THR A 198 -9.45 -22.50 -20.94
N GLN A 199 -10.70 -22.83 -21.23
CA GLN A 199 -11.90 -22.07 -20.78
C GLN A 199 -12.02 -21.93 -19.26
N SER A 200 -11.17 -22.62 -18.48
CA SER A 200 -11.16 -22.65 -17.01
C SER A 200 -9.97 -21.90 -16.39
N GLU A 201 -9.40 -20.89 -17.06
CA GLU A 201 -8.23 -20.10 -16.58
C GLU A 201 -6.98 -20.91 -16.20
N GLN A 202 -6.96 -22.21 -16.42
CA GLN A 202 -5.80 -23.05 -16.22
C GLN A 202 -5.01 -23.16 -17.54
N PHE A 203 -3.80 -22.57 -17.55
CA PHE A 203 -2.89 -22.75 -18.67
C PHE A 203 -2.30 -24.16 -18.62
N SER A 204 -2.55 -24.95 -19.67
CA SER A 204 -1.84 -26.20 -19.89
C SER A 204 -0.54 -25.91 -20.61
N VAL A 205 0.60 -26.28 -20.02
CA VAL A 205 1.93 -26.08 -20.58
C VAL A 205 2.57 -27.44 -20.79
N THR A 206 3.21 -27.65 -21.95
CA THR A 206 4.02 -28.82 -22.23
C THR A 206 5.38 -28.44 -22.79
N PHE A 207 6.42 -29.20 -22.44
CA PHE A 207 7.79 -28.97 -22.83
C PHE A 207 8.26 -30.06 -23.83
N GLY A 208 9.16 -29.66 -24.74
CA GLY A 208 9.81 -30.58 -25.69
C GLY A 208 9.27 -30.54 -27.13
N ASP A 209 10.03 -31.13 -28.06
CA ASP A 209 9.62 -31.31 -29.45
C ASP A 209 8.50 -32.35 -29.53
N ARG A 210 7.29 -31.91 -29.82
CA ARG A 210 6.21 -32.81 -30.21
C ARG A 210 5.85 -32.59 -31.67
N ASN A 211 5.99 -33.69 -32.44
CA ASN A 211 5.62 -33.77 -33.85
C ASN A 211 4.10 -33.85 -34.12
N GLU A 212 3.26 -33.67 -33.09
CA GLU A 212 1.81 -33.65 -33.25
C GLU A 212 1.30 -32.22 -33.10
N GLU A 213 0.93 -31.61 -34.21
CA GLU A 213 0.18 -30.37 -34.29
C GLU A 213 -1.20 -30.53 -33.62
N LYS A 214 -1.29 -30.24 -32.36
CA LYS A 214 -2.60 -30.03 -31.71
C LYS A 214 -3.10 -28.66 -32.18
N LYS A 215 -4.20 -28.62 -32.90
CA LYS A 215 -4.77 -27.50 -33.64
C LYS A 215 -4.98 -26.20 -32.85
N ASP A 216 -4.89 -26.22 -31.49
CA ASP A 216 -5.21 -25.12 -30.59
C ASP A 216 -4.05 -24.74 -29.64
N TRP A 217 -2.85 -25.31 -29.85
CA TRP A 217 -1.69 -24.99 -29.01
C TRP A 217 -0.85 -23.88 -29.62
N LYS A 218 -0.58 -22.84 -28.81
CA LYS A 218 0.30 -21.75 -29.19
C LYS A 218 1.74 -22.09 -28.84
N ARG A 219 2.65 -21.74 -29.73
CA ARG A 219 4.09 -21.85 -29.49
C ARG A 219 4.60 -20.61 -28.84
N GLY A 220 5.45 -20.73 -27.79
CA GLY A 220 5.99 -19.59 -27.08
C GLY A 220 7.14 -19.94 -26.16
N LEU A 221 7.44 -19.02 -25.27
CA LEU A 221 8.49 -19.11 -24.28
C LEU A 221 7.88 -19.06 -22.88
N LEU A 222 8.31 -19.98 -22.01
CA LEU A 222 8.18 -19.82 -20.57
C LEU A 222 9.35 -18.98 -20.08
N VAL A 223 9.06 -17.81 -19.52
CA VAL A 223 10.03 -16.85 -19.04
C VAL A 223 10.01 -16.79 -17.52
N TYR A 224 11.18 -16.75 -16.90
CA TYR A 224 11.32 -16.55 -15.46
C TYR A 224 12.00 -15.22 -15.20
N TYR A 225 11.34 -14.34 -14.46
CA TYR A 225 11.85 -13.02 -14.13
C TYR A 225 12.64 -13.04 -12.82
N ASP A 226 13.77 -12.32 -12.79
CA ASP A 226 14.48 -12.03 -11.55
C ASP A 226 13.79 -10.89 -10.80
N TYR A 227 13.31 -9.90 -11.55
CA TYR A 227 12.69 -8.71 -10.99
C TYR A 227 11.38 -8.38 -11.70
N ILE A 228 10.36 -8.10 -10.90
CA ILE A 228 9.07 -7.55 -11.37
C ILE A 228 8.93 -6.18 -10.73
N ILE A 229 8.82 -5.15 -11.55
CA ILE A 229 8.77 -3.75 -11.10
C ILE A 229 7.60 -3.05 -11.79
N GLY A 230 7.03 -2.02 -11.18
CA GLY A 230 6.00 -1.26 -11.87
C GLY A 230 5.25 -0.28 -10.98
N ASN A 231 4.39 0.48 -11.65
CA ASN A 231 3.42 1.39 -11.03
C ASN A 231 2.01 1.05 -11.54
N PRO A 232 1.40 -0.03 -11.02
CA PRO A 232 0.07 -0.47 -11.42
C PRO A 232 -1.00 0.61 -11.22
N PRO A 233 -2.13 0.57 -11.94
CA PRO A 233 -3.17 1.59 -11.84
C PRO A 233 -3.80 1.63 -10.45
N PHE A 234 -4.00 2.86 -9.93
CA PHE A 234 -4.61 3.13 -8.62
C PHE A 234 -6.11 3.37 -8.77
N LEU A 235 -6.92 2.45 -8.26
CA LEU A 235 -8.36 2.58 -8.26
C LEU A 235 -8.97 1.88 -7.04
N GLY A 236 -9.68 2.66 -6.22
CA GLY A 236 -10.35 2.12 -5.04
C GLY A 236 -11.61 1.31 -5.40
N ALA A 237 -11.95 0.32 -4.59
CA ALA A 237 -13.05 -0.62 -4.80
C ALA A 237 -14.39 0.00 -5.21
N ARG A 238 -14.70 1.20 -4.72
CA ARG A 238 -15.97 1.90 -5.00
C ARG A 238 -16.00 2.61 -6.36
N GLN A 239 -14.84 2.84 -6.99
CA GLN A 239 -14.70 3.60 -8.23
C GLN A 239 -14.53 2.70 -9.44
N MET A 240 -14.39 1.38 -9.25
CA MET A 240 -14.23 0.40 -10.32
C MET A 240 -15.49 0.28 -11.17
N SER A 241 -15.29 0.12 -12.48
CA SER A 241 -16.32 -0.30 -13.43
C SER A 241 -16.79 -1.75 -13.13
N ALA A 242 -17.83 -2.21 -13.81
CA ALA A 242 -18.29 -3.59 -13.72
C ALA A 242 -17.20 -4.57 -14.19
N GLU A 243 -16.55 -4.30 -15.31
CA GLU A 243 -15.45 -5.08 -15.89
C GLU A 243 -14.26 -5.19 -14.94
N GLN A 244 -13.85 -4.07 -14.33
CA GLN A 244 -12.74 -4.08 -13.34
C GLN A 244 -13.07 -4.88 -12.09
N LYS A 245 -14.34 -4.93 -11.68
CA LYS A 245 -14.77 -5.80 -10.58
C LYS A 245 -14.73 -7.27 -10.96
N GLU A 246 -15.06 -7.59 -12.21
CA GLU A 246 -14.91 -8.95 -12.76
C GLU A 246 -13.44 -9.35 -12.80
N ASP A 247 -12.54 -8.46 -13.22
CA ASP A 247 -11.08 -8.66 -13.14
C ASP A 247 -10.64 -9.05 -11.73
N VAL A 248 -11.09 -8.30 -10.71
CA VAL A 248 -10.73 -8.58 -9.31
C VAL A 248 -11.21 -9.97 -8.90
N VAL A 249 -12.45 -10.34 -9.23
CA VAL A 249 -12.99 -11.65 -8.90
C VAL A 249 -12.25 -12.77 -9.66
N SER A 250 -11.89 -12.55 -10.93
CA SER A 250 -11.12 -13.47 -11.73
C SER A 250 -9.73 -13.73 -11.15
N VAL A 251 -9.02 -12.68 -10.72
CA VAL A 251 -7.64 -12.78 -10.18
C VAL A 251 -7.60 -13.45 -8.81
N PHE A 252 -8.54 -13.11 -7.92
CA PHE A 252 -8.54 -13.64 -6.54
C PHE A 252 -9.38 -14.91 -6.37
N GLY A 253 -10.36 -15.13 -7.25
CA GLY A 253 -11.36 -16.18 -7.16
C GLY A 253 -12.52 -15.83 -6.21
N GLU A 254 -13.71 -16.37 -6.49
CA GLU A 254 -14.95 -16.10 -5.73
C GLU A 254 -14.86 -16.45 -4.23
N LYS A 255 -14.00 -17.42 -3.89
CA LYS A 255 -13.80 -17.86 -2.49
C LYS A 255 -12.91 -16.95 -1.65
N TRP A 256 -12.30 -15.94 -2.27
CA TRP A 256 -11.47 -15.00 -1.52
C TRP A 256 -12.33 -14.10 -0.63
N LYS A 257 -12.01 -14.06 0.67
CA LYS A 257 -12.78 -13.30 1.65
C LYS A 257 -12.76 -11.81 1.30
N ASN A 258 -13.93 -11.16 1.29
CA ASN A 258 -14.10 -9.73 1.06
C ASN A 258 -13.52 -9.22 -0.27
N VAL A 259 -13.45 -10.06 -1.31
CA VAL A 259 -12.87 -9.71 -2.61
C VAL A 259 -13.38 -8.38 -3.18
N GLY A 260 -14.66 -8.06 -2.97
CA GLY A 260 -15.28 -6.81 -3.43
C GLY A 260 -14.82 -5.53 -2.70
N ASN A 261 -14.04 -5.66 -1.62
CA ASN A 261 -13.47 -4.53 -0.89
C ASN A 261 -12.04 -4.20 -1.31
N LEU A 262 -11.38 -5.11 -2.07
CA LEU A 262 -10.00 -4.92 -2.49
C LEU A 262 -9.86 -3.80 -3.52
N ASP A 263 -8.82 -2.99 -3.36
CA ASP A 263 -8.42 -2.02 -4.37
C ASP A 263 -7.84 -2.72 -5.60
N TYR A 264 -8.06 -2.16 -6.78
CA TYR A 264 -7.68 -2.76 -8.06
C TYR A 264 -6.19 -3.10 -8.15
N VAL A 265 -5.33 -2.27 -7.58
CA VAL A 265 -3.88 -2.50 -7.50
C VAL A 265 -3.52 -3.81 -6.78
N GLY A 266 -4.37 -4.30 -5.89
CA GLY A 266 -4.21 -5.59 -5.20
C GLY A 266 -4.09 -6.77 -6.17
N CYS A 267 -4.71 -6.68 -7.36
CA CYS A 267 -4.62 -7.70 -8.40
C CYS A 267 -3.17 -7.92 -8.85
N TRP A 268 -2.37 -6.86 -8.97
CA TRP A 268 -0.96 -6.96 -9.35
C TRP A 268 -0.13 -7.68 -8.29
N TYR A 269 -0.41 -7.46 -7.00
CA TYR A 269 0.23 -8.22 -5.91
C TYR A 269 -0.07 -9.71 -6.01
N MET A 270 -1.33 -10.07 -6.26
CA MET A 270 -1.73 -11.48 -6.42
C MET A 270 -1.13 -12.12 -7.67
N LYS A 271 -1.15 -11.42 -8.82
CA LYS A 271 -0.54 -11.88 -10.07
C LYS A 271 0.97 -12.05 -9.94
N ALA A 272 1.65 -11.06 -9.34
CA ALA A 272 3.08 -11.15 -9.05
C ALA A 272 3.38 -12.36 -8.17
N PHE A 273 2.66 -12.53 -7.05
CA PHE A 273 2.83 -13.68 -6.17
C PHE A 273 2.66 -15.02 -6.90
N SER A 274 1.70 -15.12 -7.83
CA SER A 274 1.47 -16.30 -8.64
C SER A 274 2.58 -16.56 -9.67
N SER A 275 3.24 -15.49 -10.14
CA SER A 275 4.33 -15.56 -11.14
C SER A 275 5.71 -15.76 -10.52
N MET A 276 5.84 -15.59 -9.20
CA MET A 276 7.13 -15.69 -8.49
C MET A 276 7.59 -17.13 -8.35
N ARG A 277 8.89 -17.34 -8.52
CA ARG A 277 9.57 -18.56 -8.08
C ARG A 277 9.95 -18.47 -6.60
N TYR A 278 9.93 -19.60 -5.91
CA TYR A 278 10.44 -19.67 -4.55
C TYR A 278 11.93 -19.27 -4.49
N GLY A 279 12.23 -18.22 -3.73
CA GLY A 279 13.60 -17.73 -3.51
C GLY A 279 14.31 -17.12 -4.71
N GLY A 280 13.63 -16.91 -5.86
CA GLY A 280 14.29 -16.48 -7.09
C GLY A 280 13.83 -15.14 -7.67
N THR A 281 12.58 -14.77 -7.45
CA THR A 281 12.01 -13.53 -8.01
C THR A 281 11.80 -12.50 -6.90
N LYS A 282 12.22 -11.25 -7.13
CA LYS A 282 11.92 -10.11 -6.26
C LYS A 282 10.99 -9.14 -6.97
N VAL A 283 10.06 -8.57 -6.24
CA VAL A 283 9.04 -7.66 -6.77
C VAL A 283 9.10 -6.33 -6.05
N ALA A 284 8.85 -5.24 -6.75
CA ALA A 284 8.61 -3.94 -6.11
C ALA A 284 7.57 -3.12 -6.87
N PHE A 285 6.50 -2.74 -6.18
CA PHE A 285 5.44 -1.91 -6.74
C PHE A 285 5.30 -0.58 -6.03
N VAL A 286 5.04 0.45 -6.82
CA VAL A 286 4.46 1.70 -6.34
C VAL A 286 2.96 1.47 -6.21
N SER A 287 2.37 1.86 -5.09
CA SER A 287 0.94 1.65 -4.83
C SER A 287 0.37 2.82 -4.03
N THR A 288 -0.96 2.95 -4.04
CA THR A 288 -1.63 3.80 -3.04
C THR A 288 -1.38 3.23 -1.64
N ASN A 289 -1.27 4.10 -0.64
CA ASN A 289 -1.05 3.69 0.74
C ASN A 289 -2.22 2.86 1.33
N SER A 290 -3.37 2.85 0.66
CA SER A 290 -4.55 2.06 1.06
C SER A 290 -4.26 0.56 1.18
N VAL A 291 -3.35 -0.01 0.37
CA VAL A 291 -3.00 -1.43 0.45
C VAL A 291 -2.36 -1.83 1.79
N CYS A 292 -1.81 -0.86 2.52
CA CYS A 292 -1.19 -1.07 3.83
C CYS A 292 -2.02 -0.51 4.99
N GLN A 293 -3.33 -0.30 4.80
CA GLN A 293 -4.22 0.36 5.76
C GLN A 293 -5.61 -0.26 5.78
N GLY A 294 -6.31 -0.12 6.92
CA GLY A 294 -7.68 -0.55 7.07
C GLY A 294 -7.89 -2.04 6.80
N GLU A 295 -9.03 -2.37 6.25
CA GLU A 295 -9.42 -3.76 5.94
C GLU A 295 -8.55 -4.41 4.85
N GLN A 296 -7.95 -3.59 3.97
CA GLN A 296 -7.07 -4.07 2.90
C GLN A 296 -5.91 -4.92 3.44
N VAL A 297 -5.40 -4.59 4.62
CA VAL A 297 -4.27 -5.32 5.21
C VAL A 297 -4.63 -6.77 5.50
N ALA A 298 -5.76 -7.01 6.14
CA ALA A 298 -6.20 -8.37 6.44
C ALA A 298 -6.64 -9.12 5.17
N ASP A 299 -7.37 -8.44 4.27
CA ASP A 299 -7.97 -9.07 3.11
C ASP A 299 -6.94 -9.40 2.00
N LEU A 300 -5.87 -8.59 1.84
CA LEU A 300 -4.83 -8.79 0.84
C LEU A 300 -3.62 -9.54 1.39
N TRP A 301 -3.00 -9.01 2.48
CA TRP A 301 -1.68 -9.47 2.90
C TRP A 301 -1.71 -10.76 3.72
N LYS A 302 -2.71 -10.94 4.58
CA LYS A 302 -2.79 -12.14 5.42
C LYS A 302 -2.68 -13.44 4.60
N PRO A 303 -3.52 -13.67 3.56
CA PRO A 303 -3.43 -14.88 2.76
C PRO A 303 -2.13 -15.02 1.96
N LEU A 304 -1.51 -13.91 1.55
CA LEU A 304 -0.24 -13.93 0.81
C LEU A 304 0.94 -14.24 1.74
N MET A 305 1.00 -13.61 2.91
CA MET A 305 2.06 -13.85 3.90
C MET A 305 2.00 -15.25 4.50
N GLU A 306 0.80 -15.78 4.75
CA GLU A 306 0.60 -17.18 5.16
C GLU A 306 1.13 -18.19 4.11
N ARG A 307 1.17 -17.79 2.83
CA ARG A 307 1.75 -18.58 1.73
C ARG A 307 3.23 -18.31 1.48
N GLY A 308 3.88 -17.55 2.37
CA GLY A 308 5.32 -17.30 2.35
C GLY A 308 5.79 -16.00 1.69
N LEU A 309 4.89 -15.05 1.40
CA LEU A 309 5.28 -13.71 0.97
C LEU A 309 5.95 -12.97 2.15
N CYS A 310 7.04 -12.24 1.88
CA CYS A 310 7.76 -11.41 2.83
C CYS A 310 8.03 -10.04 2.23
N ILE A 311 7.95 -8.99 3.03
CA ILE A 311 8.33 -7.64 2.63
C ILE A 311 9.83 -7.48 2.92
N ASP A 312 10.61 -7.19 1.89
CA ASP A 312 12.06 -7.02 1.95
C ASP A 312 12.45 -5.57 2.24
N PHE A 313 11.73 -4.62 1.62
CA PHE A 313 11.88 -3.19 1.91
C PHE A 313 10.55 -2.45 1.70
N ALA A 314 10.44 -1.28 2.30
CA ALA A 314 9.29 -0.42 2.08
C ALA A 314 9.66 1.07 2.14
N HIS A 315 9.06 1.87 1.28
CA HIS A 315 8.92 3.31 1.51
C HIS A 315 7.55 3.55 2.12
N ARG A 316 7.53 4.09 3.33
CA ARG A 316 6.29 4.50 4.02
C ARG A 316 5.62 5.62 3.26
N THR A 317 4.39 5.92 3.62
CA THR A 317 3.57 6.91 2.91
C THR A 317 4.34 8.19 2.59
N PHE A 318 4.45 8.50 1.32
CA PHE A 318 4.99 9.76 0.81
C PHE A 318 4.02 10.36 -0.21
N ARG A 319 4.13 11.67 -0.37
CA ARG A 319 3.32 12.39 -1.33
C ARG A 319 3.94 12.29 -2.72
N TRP A 320 3.18 11.78 -3.68
CA TRP A 320 3.58 11.81 -5.08
C TRP A 320 3.14 13.14 -5.69
N ASP A 321 4.08 13.99 -6.04
CA ASP A 321 3.81 15.23 -6.76
C ASP A 321 4.00 14.96 -8.25
N SER A 322 2.91 14.91 -9.02
CA SER A 322 3.00 14.81 -10.46
C SER A 322 3.40 16.19 -11.04
N GLU A 323 4.23 16.19 -12.08
CA GLU A 323 4.58 17.40 -12.85
C GLU A 323 3.42 17.93 -13.70
N ALA A 324 2.27 17.24 -13.72
CA ALA A 324 1.08 17.64 -14.45
C ALA A 324 0.48 18.94 -13.92
N LYS A 325 -0.09 19.76 -14.81
CA LYS A 325 -0.73 21.06 -14.49
C LYS A 325 -1.87 20.93 -13.45
N ILE A 326 -2.51 19.78 -13.35
CA ILE A 326 -3.49 19.46 -12.30
C ILE A 326 -2.81 18.50 -11.32
N LYS A 327 -2.34 19.02 -10.20
CA LYS A 327 -1.68 18.23 -9.14
C LYS A 327 -2.72 17.36 -8.42
N ALA A 328 -2.86 16.13 -8.86
CA ALA A 328 -3.50 15.11 -8.05
C ALA A 328 -2.52 14.68 -6.95
N HIS A 329 -2.77 15.09 -5.73
CA HIS A 329 -1.96 14.67 -4.57
C HIS A 329 -2.36 13.24 -4.18
N VAL A 330 -1.56 12.27 -4.57
CA VAL A 330 -1.76 10.86 -4.20
C VAL A 330 -0.72 10.48 -3.16
N HIS A 331 -1.18 9.86 -2.08
CA HIS A 331 -0.30 9.27 -1.09
C HIS A 331 0.08 7.85 -1.50
N CYS A 332 1.36 7.66 -1.78
CA CYS A 332 1.91 6.40 -2.26
C CYS A 332 2.77 5.72 -1.21
N VAL A 333 2.91 4.43 -1.36
CA VAL A 333 3.92 3.58 -0.75
C VAL A 333 4.70 2.85 -1.83
N ILE A 334 5.91 2.41 -1.53
CA ILE A 334 6.62 1.43 -2.36
C ILE A 334 6.84 0.21 -1.48
N VAL A 335 6.45 -0.95 -1.99
CA VAL A 335 6.61 -2.21 -1.26
C VAL A 335 7.43 -3.16 -2.12
N GLY A 336 8.61 -3.51 -1.62
CA GLY A 336 9.47 -4.53 -2.19
C GLY A 336 9.27 -5.83 -1.43
N PHE A 337 9.02 -6.93 -2.14
CA PHE A 337 8.70 -8.21 -1.52
C PHE A 337 9.25 -9.39 -2.32
N SER A 338 9.42 -10.51 -1.61
CA SER A 338 9.87 -11.78 -2.18
C SER A 338 9.07 -12.93 -1.57
N ARG A 339 9.31 -14.15 -2.05
CA ARG A 339 8.69 -15.36 -1.53
C ARG A 339 9.75 -16.25 -0.91
N LYS A 340 9.64 -16.53 0.40
CA LYS A 340 10.54 -17.47 1.09
C LYS A 340 10.37 -18.87 0.53
N ALA A 341 11.47 -19.62 0.44
CA ALA A 341 11.41 -21.05 0.25
C ALA A 341 10.68 -21.67 1.45
N GLY A 342 9.46 -22.15 1.25
CA GLY A 342 8.73 -22.86 2.29
C GLY A 342 9.40 -24.20 2.60
N PRO A 343 9.23 -24.77 3.82
CA PRO A 343 9.45 -26.18 4.01
C PRO A 343 8.61 -26.91 2.97
N SER A 344 9.16 -27.96 2.36
CA SER A 344 8.51 -28.77 1.33
C SER A 344 7.24 -29.42 1.89
N VAL A 345 6.17 -28.66 1.99
CA VAL A 345 4.82 -29.20 2.15
C VAL A 345 4.44 -29.74 0.78
N GLY A 346 4.31 -31.06 0.70
CA GLY A 346 4.00 -31.76 -0.52
C GLY A 346 2.66 -31.35 -1.13
N THR A 347 2.66 -30.28 -1.87
CA THR A 347 1.66 -29.98 -2.86
C THR A 347 2.26 -30.35 -4.20
N ASN A 348 1.82 -31.53 -4.70
CA ASN A 348 2.08 -32.02 -6.04
C ASN A 348 1.52 -31.07 -7.11
N GLN A 349 2.11 -29.90 -7.27
CA GLN A 349 2.16 -29.22 -8.55
C GLN A 349 3.49 -29.61 -9.19
N HIS A 350 3.60 -30.87 -9.54
CA HIS A 350 4.59 -31.37 -10.47
C HIS A 350 4.29 -30.73 -11.83
N TYR A 351 5.10 -29.74 -12.22
CA TYR A 351 5.34 -29.50 -13.64
C TYR A 351 6.25 -30.65 -14.10
N PRO A 352 5.74 -31.61 -14.91
CA PRO A 352 6.57 -32.71 -15.39
C PRO A 352 7.65 -32.15 -16.30
N GLY A 353 8.92 -32.33 -15.96
CA GLY A 353 10.06 -31.97 -16.78
C GLY A 353 11.22 -31.24 -16.08
N ILE A 354 11.11 -30.83 -14.80
CA ILE A 354 12.18 -30.07 -14.11
C ILE A 354 12.95 -30.95 -13.09
N SER A 355 13.10 -32.22 -13.34
CA SER A 355 13.87 -33.10 -12.45
C SER A 355 15.39 -33.06 -12.64
N SER A 356 15.93 -32.29 -13.59
CA SER A 356 17.36 -32.28 -13.93
C SER A 356 18.09 -30.93 -13.81
N LEU A 357 17.41 -29.86 -13.38
CA LEU A 357 18.13 -28.65 -13.03
C LEU A 357 18.61 -28.78 -11.60
N SER A 358 19.94 -28.91 -11.44
CA SER A 358 20.65 -28.92 -10.16
C SER A 358 20.03 -27.88 -9.21
N LYS A 359 19.54 -28.36 -8.03
CA LYS A 359 19.17 -27.47 -6.92
C LYS A 359 20.28 -26.45 -6.76
N PRO A 360 20.01 -25.13 -6.81
CA PRO A 360 21.00 -24.20 -6.36
C PRO A 360 21.32 -24.57 -4.92
N LYS A 361 22.58 -24.79 -4.60
CA LYS A 361 23.08 -24.89 -3.21
C LYS A 361 22.90 -23.52 -2.57
N TYR A 362 21.68 -23.22 -2.15
CA TYR A 362 21.45 -22.14 -1.20
C TYR A 362 21.37 -22.79 0.17
N ASP A 363 22.38 -22.54 0.99
CA ASP A 363 22.39 -22.86 2.40
C ASP A 363 21.13 -22.25 3.03
N ALA A 364 20.25 -23.10 3.54
CA ALA A 364 18.95 -22.76 4.07
C ALA A 364 18.99 -21.99 5.42
N LEU A 365 20.14 -21.46 5.80
CA LEU A 365 20.38 -20.76 7.07
C LEU A 365 21.26 -19.50 6.93
N ALA A 366 21.66 -19.13 5.72
CA ALA A 366 22.45 -17.92 5.52
C ALA A 366 21.51 -16.72 5.31
N ASP A 367 21.56 -15.81 6.26
CA ASP A 367 21.15 -14.41 6.23
C ASP A 367 19.65 -14.15 6.04
N LEU A 368 18.95 -14.06 7.15
CA LEU A 368 17.82 -13.14 7.30
C LEU A 368 18.39 -11.72 7.07
N LYS A 369 18.44 -11.32 5.79
CA LYS A 369 18.80 -9.95 5.42
C LYS A 369 17.79 -9.05 6.12
N GLU A 370 18.27 -8.19 7.03
CA GLU A 370 17.42 -7.21 7.70
C GLU A 370 16.66 -6.41 6.62
N GLY A 371 15.35 -6.28 6.78
CA GLY A 371 14.54 -5.45 5.92
C GLY A 371 14.87 -3.97 6.11
N VAL A 372 14.52 -3.15 5.15
CA VAL A 372 14.77 -1.70 5.22
C VAL A 372 13.49 -0.92 5.03
N ILE A 373 13.18 -0.05 6.00
CA ILE A 373 12.05 0.88 5.92
C ILE A 373 12.59 2.30 5.70
N TYR A 374 12.13 2.93 4.65
CA TYR A 374 12.38 4.34 4.33
C TYR A 374 11.19 5.18 4.81
N ASP A 375 11.41 6.04 5.78
CA ASP A 375 10.39 6.94 6.34
C ASP A 375 10.86 8.38 6.21
N ASN A 376 10.46 9.06 5.15
CA ASN A 376 11.01 10.34 4.71
C ASN A 376 12.54 10.24 4.57
N ASP A 377 13.29 11.02 5.35
CA ASP A 377 14.77 11.04 5.33
C ASP A 377 15.39 10.00 6.27
N ARG A 378 14.57 9.19 6.97
CA ARG A 378 15.05 8.18 7.91
C ARG A 378 15.10 6.81 7.26
N ILE A 379 16.20 6.10 7.50
CA ILE A 379 16.38 4.70 7.09
C ILE A 379 16.37 3.86 8.37
N ILE A 380 15.43 2.93 8.45
CA ILE A 380 15.21 2.06 9.61
C ILE A 380 15.52 0.63 9.16
N LYS A 381 16.47 -0.01 9.81
CA LYS A 381 16.70 -1.46 9.67
C LYS A 381 15.62 -2.18 10.47
N ALA A 382 14.94 -3.13 9.84
CA ALA A 382 13.83 -3.86 10.42
C ALA A 382 14.13 -5.35 10.45
N LYS A 383 13.84 -6.01 11.57
CA LYS A 383 13.91 -7.47 11.67
C LYS A 383 12.79 -8.15 10.90
N ASN A 384 11.61 -7.53 10.90
CA ASN A 384 10.44 -7.98 10.14
C ASN A 384 9.60 -6.78 9.72
N ILE A 385 9.37 -6.63 8.44
CA ILE A 385 8.46 -5.59 7.93
C ILE A 385 7.08 -6.21 7.78
N ASN A 386 6.14 -5.78 8.61
CA ASN A 386 4.75 -6.25 8.53
C ASN A 386 3.95 -5.49 7.45
N ALA A 387 2.72 -5.90 7.22
CA ALA A 387 1.84 -5.31 6.20
C ALA A 387 1.43 -3.84 6.47
N TYR A 388 1.66 -3.33 7.68
CA TYR A 388 1.51 -1.90 8.02
C TYR A 388 2.79 -1.10 7.80
N LEU A 389 3.82 -1.70 7.22
CA LEU A 389 5.16 -1.15 6.96
C LEU A 389 5.86 -0.69 8.24
N LEU A 390 5.77 -1.50 9.28
CA LEU A 390 6.41 -1.30 10.58
C LEU A 390 7.36 -2.46 10.89
N ASP A 391 8.41 -2.19 11.67
CA ASP A 391 9.24 -3.25 12.27
C ASP A 391 8.49 -3.87 13.45
N ALA A 392 7.66 -4.85 13.15
CA ALA A 392 6.79 -5.51 14.11
C ALA A 392 6.40 -6.92 13.61
N PRO A 393 5.87 -7.80 14.47
CA PRO A 393 5.30 -9.08 14.05
C PRO A 393 4.22 -8.90 12.97
N ASN A 394 4.01 -9.95 12.17
CA ASN A 394 2.92 -9.98 11.19
C ASN A 394 1.57 -10.10 11.92
N VAL A 395 0.90 -8.99 12.06
CA VAL A 395 -0.42 -8.87 12.67
C VAL A 395 -1.40 -8.37 11.62
N PHE A 396 -2.61 -8.92 11.62
CA PHE A 396 -3.67 -8.56 10.70
C PHE A 396 -4.93 -8.21 11.49
N VAL A 397 -5.24 -6.92 11.55
CA VAL A 397 -6.42 -6.44 12.27
C VAL A 397 -7.64 -6.65 11.39
N GLU A 398 -8.43 -7.67 11.72
CA GLU A 398 -9.65 -8.01 10.98
C GLU A 398 -10.84 -7.16 11.46
N SER A 399 -11.80 -6.90 10.57
CA SER A 399 -13.04 -6.20 10.88
C SER A 399 -13.85 -6.97 11.93
N ARG A 400 -14.27 -6.31 13.03
CA ARG A 400 -14.95 -6.90 14.17
C ARG A 400 -16.18 -6.09 14.56
N GLN A 401 -17.30 -6.78 14.81
CA GLN A 401 -18.58 -6.13 15.13
C GLN A 401 -18.71 -5.68 16.59
N ARG A 402 -17.93 -6.25 17.51
CA ARG A 402 -17.94 -5.95 18.94
C ARG A 402 -16.53 -5.71 19.45
N PRO A 403 -16.34 -4.87 20.48
CA PRO A 403 -15.03 -4.67 21.10
C PRO A 403 -14.39 -5.97 21.58
N LEU A 404 -13.06 -6.07 21.51
CA LEU A 404 -12.27 -7.13 22.10
C LEU A 404 -12.25 -7.06 23.62
N SER A 405 -12.17 -5.84 24.14
CA SER A 405 -12.13 -5.55 25.57
C SER A 405 -13.54 -5.27 26.09
N ASP A 406 -13.73 -5.39 27.40
CA ASP A 406 -14.99 -5.07 28.08
C ASP A 406 -15.15 -3.54 28.24
N VAL A 407 -15.62 -2.91 27.16
CA VAL A 407 -15.79 -1.45 27.05
C VAL A 407 -17.15 -1.13 26.39
N PRO A 408 -17.67 0.10 26.54
CA PRO A 408 -18.95 0.48 25.95
C PRO A 408 -19.01 0.24 24.45
N TYR A 409 -20.19 -0.13 23.96
CA TYR A 409 -20.43 -0.34 22.53
C TYR A 409 -20.34 0.97 21.75
N ILE A 410 -19.72 0.93 20.58
CA ILE A 410 -19.66 2.05 19.65
C ILE A 410 -20.67 1.85 18.51
N GLY A 411 -21.52 2.84 18.28
CA GLY A 411 -22.52 2.83 17.22
C GLY A 411 -22.30 3.94 16.19
N ILE A 412 -22.90 3.79 15.01
CA ILE A 412 -23.00 4.86 14.02
C ILE A 412 -24.17 5.77 14.39
N GLY A 413 -24.06 7.07 14.12
CA GLY A 413 -25.18 8.01 14.33
C GLY A 413 -26.34 7.80 13.33
N ASN A 414 -27.26 8.75 13.28
CA ASN A 414 -28.50 8.65 12.55
C ASN A 414 -28.33 8.88 11.05
N LEU A 415 -29.04 8.10 10.23
CA LEU A 415 -29.05 8.23 8.77
C LEU A 415 -30.49 8.50 8.28
N PRO A 416 -30.84 9.75 7.94
CA PRO A 416 -32.19 10.11 7.57
C PRO A 416 -32.65 9.52 6.23
N ILE A 417 -31.84 9.58 5.19
CA ILE A 417 -32.21 9.33 3.77
C ILE A 417 -33.44 10.17 3.40
N ASP A 418 -33.27 11.48 3.40
CA ASP A 418 -34.34 12.48 3.33
C ASP A 418 -34.16 13.54 2.23
N ASP A 419 -33.09 13.46 1.45
CA ASP A 419 -32.70 14.46 0.45
C ASP A 419 -32.66 15.90 1.04
N GLY A 420 -32.25 16.04 2.29
CA GLY A 420 -32.15 17.31 3.00
C GLY A 420 -33.49 17.92 3.46
N ASN A 421 -34.59 17.19 3.34
CA ASN A 421 -35.90 17.71 3.74
C ASN A 421 -36.05 17.90 5.24
N TYR A 422 -35.29 17.18 6.06
CA TYR A 422 -35.33 17.29 7.53
C TYR A 422 -34.18 18.08 8.12
N LEU A 423 -33.22 18.52 7.31
CA LEU A 423 -32.02 19.23 7.79
C LEU A 423 -32.07 20.71 7.43
N PHE A 424 -31.81 21.58 8.40
CA PHE A 424 -31.94 23.04 8.31
C PHE A 424 -30.70 23.72 8.85
N THR A 425 -30.35 24.88 8.30
CA THR A 425 -29.52 25.85 9.02
C THR A 425 -30.34 26.49 10.14
N LYS A 426 -29.67 27.24 11.01
CA LYS A 426 -30.36 27.96 12.09
C LYS A 426 -31.41 28.93 11.53
N GLU A 427 -31.05 29.72 10.51
CA GLU A 427 -31.91 30.69 9.85
C GLU A 427 -33.12 30.01 9.21
N GLN A 428 -32.88 28.92 8.48
CA GLN A 428 -33.95 28.14 7.84
C GLN A 428 -34.95 27.56 8.87
N MET A 429 -34.44 27.08 10.01
CA MET A 429 -35.28 26.59 11.11
C MET A 429 -36.14 27.71 11.70
N GLU A 430 -35.51 28.87 12.00
CA GLU A 430 -36.24 30.04 12.56
C GLU A 430 -37.34 30.51 11.60
N ASP A 431 -37.05 30.57 10.31
CA ASP A 431 -38.07 30.95 9.31
C ASP A 431 -39.14 29.87 9.16
N PHE A 432 -38.81 28.60 9.25
CA PHE A 432 -39.79 27.52 9.20
C PHE A 432 -40.70 27.56 10.43
N ILE A 433 -40.18 27.82 11.63
CA ILE A 433 -40.96 27.96 12.87
C ILE A 433 -41.92 29.15 12.78
N LYS A 434 -41.56 30.26 12.13
CA LYS A 434 -42.48 31.40 11.91
C LYS A 434 -43.71 30.98 11.10
N ILE A 435 -43.50 30.10 10.09
CA ILE A 435 -44.59 29.61 9.22
C ILE A 435 -45.40 28.49 9.89
N GLU A 436 -44.72 27.60 10.63
CA GLU A 436 -45.28 26.43 11.30
C GLU A 436 -44.88 26.38 12.78
N PRO A 437 -45.43 27.24 13.64
CA PRO A 437 -44.97 27.39 15.05
C PRO A 437 -45.03 26.08 15.88
N ARG A 438 -45.96 25.17 15.56
CA ARG A 438 -46.09 23.89 16.25
C ARG A 438 -44.92 22.95 15.98
N SER A 439 -44.15 23.20 14.92
CA SER A 439 -42.97 22.39 14.58
C SER A 439 -41.79 22.62 15.53
N ALA A 440 -41.76 23.73 16.27
CA ALA A 440 -40.63 24.13 17.11
C ALA A 440 -40.17 23.04 18.07
N GLN A 441 -41.10 22.29 18.69
CA GLN A 441 -40.79 21.21 19.64
C GLN A 441 -40.13 19.98 19.00
N TYR A 442 -40.20 19.85 17.67
CA TYR A 442 -39.63 18.72 16.92
C TYR A 442 -38.25 19.02 16.34
N PHE A 443 -37.75 20.24 16.45
CA PHE A 443 -36.39 20.56 16.05
C PHE A 443 -35.39 20.17 17.14
N LYS A 444 -34.36 19.43 16.71
CA LYS A 444 -33.22 19.06 17.57
C LYS A 444 -31.92 19.49 16.92
N PRO A 445 -30.91 19.93 17.70
CA PRO A 445 -29.57 20.17 17.17
C PRO A 445 -29.01 18.91 16.50
N TRP A 446 -28.38 19.08 15.35
CA TRP A 446 -27.82 18.00 14.54
C TRP A 446 -26.32 18.19 14.35
N TYR A 447 -25.56 17.14 14.72
CA TYR A 447 -24.11 17.16 14.65
C TYR A 447 -23.59 16.04 13.75
N GLY A 448 -22.89 16.41 12.66
CA GLY A 448 -21.95 15.58 11.93
C GLY A 448 -20.51 15.88 12.34
N SER A 449 -19.52 15.35 11.61
CA SER A 449 -18.10 15.62 11.90
C SER A 449 -17.75 17.11 11.80
N GLU A 450 -18.26 17.81 10.79
CA GLU A 450 -17.96 19.23 10.59
C GLU A 450 -18.65 20.11 11.62
N GLU A 451 -19.95 19.85 11.88
CA GLU A 451 -20.73 20.62 12.86
C GLU A 451 -20.12 20.50 14.26
N PHE A 452 -19.66 19.29 14.63
CA PHE A 452 -19.02 19.05 15.91
C PHE A 452 -17.66 19.75 16.01
N ILE A 453 -16.80 19.57 15.01
CA ILE A 453 -15.44 20.15 15.01
C ILE A 453 -15.49 21.67 14.96
N ARG A 454 -16.43 22.25 14.20
CA ARG A 454 -16.59 23.71 14.07
C ARG A 454 -17.52 24.33 15.11
N GLN A 455 -18.16 23.52 15.95
CA GLN A 455 -19.17 23.93 16.95
C GLN A 455 -20.32 24.75 16.34
N ARG A 456 -20.77 24.35 15.14
CA ARG A 456 -21.86 25.00 14.40
C ARG A 456 -22.92 23.98 14.03
N PRO A 457 -23.90 23.71 14.93
CA PRO A 457 -24.93 22.73 14.68
C PRO A 457 -25.84 23.14 13.53
N ARG A 458 -26.28 22.16 12.76
CA ARG A 458 -27.53 22.24 11.99
C ARG A 458 -28.69 21.83 12.88
N TYR A 459 -29.90 21.85 12.35
CA TYR A 459 -31.10 21.48 13.07
C TYR A 459 -31.87 20.42 12.27
N CYS A 460 -32.34 19.39 12.94
CA CYS A 460 -33.10 18.32 12.33
C CYS A 460 -34.55 18.37 12.82
N LEU A 461 -35.49 18.40 11.90
CA LEU A 461 -36.91 18.24 12.15
C LEU A 461 -37.20 16.75 12.38
N TRP A 462 -37.21 16.31 13.66
CA TRP A 462 -37.43 14.93 14.04
C TRP A 462 -38.90 14.66 14.33
N LEU A 463 -39.62 14.04 13.40
CA LEU A 463 -41.05 13.77 13.45
C LEU A 463 -41.39 12.31 13.86
N GLY A 464 -40.40 11.50 14.24
CA GLY A 464 -40.60 10.09 14.54
C GLY A 464 -41.50 9.77 15.74
N TYR A 465 -41.67 10.72 16.64
CA TYR A 465 -42.58 10.62 17.79
C TYR A 465 -43.87 11.45 17.64
N CYS A 466 -44.00 12.19 16.52
CA CYS A 466 -45.19 13.00 16.29
C CYS A 466 -46.40 12.12 15.96
N SER A 467 -47.49 12.35 16.64
CA SER A 467 -48.74 11.61 16.39
C SER A 467 -49.36 12.01 15.03
N PRO A 468 -50.12 11.12 14.40
CA PRO A 468 -50.86 11.46 13.18
C PRO A 468 -51.83 12.64 13.32
N ALA A 469 -52.35 12.86 14.51
CA ALA A 469 -53.27 13.98 14.81
C ALA A 469 -52.50 15.31 14.83
N GLU A 470 -51.31 15.34 15.42
CA GLU A 470 -50.44 16.52 15.43
C GLU A 470 -49.88 16.82 14.02
N LEU A 471 -49.47 15.80 13.25
CA LEU A 471 -49.00 15.97 11.88
C LEU A 471 -50.05 16.66 10.98
N ARG A 472 -51.33 16.28 11.11
CA ARG A 472 -52.41 16.93 10.34
C ARG A 472 -52.58 18.41 10.63
N GLN A 473 -52.08 18.89 11.77
CA GLN A 473 -52.11 20.29 12.17
C GLN A 473 -50.84 21.06 11.71
N MET A 474 -49.92 20.38 11.02
CA MET A 474 -48.66 20.92 10.54
C MET A 474 -48.50 20.67 9.03
N PRO A 475 -49.21 21.44 8.16
CA PRO A 475 -49.28 21.21 6.74
C PRO A 475 -47.89 21.35 6.03
N HIS A 476 -47.00 22.20 6.53
CA HIS A 476 -45.69 22.36 5.98
C HIS A 476 -44.76 21.19 6.35
N CYS A 477 -44.91 20.60 7.53
CA CYS A 477 -44.25 19.34 7.88
C CYS A 477 -44.76 18.18 7.01
N MET A 478 -46.06 18.11 6.72
CA MET A 478 -46.65 17.09 5.85
C MET A 478 -46.09 17.16 4.42
N LYS A 479 -45.89 18.35 3.86
CA LYS A 479 -45.26 18.52 2.53
C LYS A 479 -43.84 17.95 2.50
N ARG A 480 -43.03 18.13 3.54
CA ARG A 480 -41.69 17.56 3.64
C ARG A 480 -41.70 16.04 3.79
N ILE A 481 -42.64 15.50 4.58
CA ILE A 481 -42.82 14.06 4.69
C ILE A 481 -43.17 13.42 3.34
N GLU A 482 -44.05 14.05 2.55
CA GLU A 482 -44.42 13.56 1.23
C GLU A 482 -43.23 13.62 0.27
N ALA A 483 -42.46 14.70 0.27
CA ALA A 483 -41.23 14.82 -0.54
C ALA A 483 -40.21 13.70 -0.21
N VAL A 484 -40.03 13.39 1.07
CA VAL A 484 -39.15 12.27 1.50
C VAL A 484 -39.72 10.93 1.01
N ARG A 485 -41.03 10.72 1.09
CA ARG A 485 -41.68 9.51 0.63
C ARG A 485 -41.50 9.31 -0.88
N GLU A 486 -41.76 10.34 -1.67
CA GLU A 486 -41.60 10.32 -3.13
C GLU A 486 -40.13 10.02 -3.52
N MET A 487 -39.17 10.71 -2.91
CA MET A 487 -37.75 10.48 -3.14
C MET A 487 -37.36 9.03 -2.83
N ARG A 488 -37.82 8.48 -1.70
CA ARG A 488 -37.52 7.08 -1.33
C ARG A 488 -38.13 6.08 -2.31
N LEU A 489 -39.37 6.33 -2.80
CA LEU A 489 -40.03 5.49 -3.81
C LEU A 489 -39.28 5.50 -5.14
N ALA A 490 -38.71 6.64 -5.54
CA ALA A 490 -37.94 6.79 -6.77
C ALA A 490 -36.54 6.14 -6.72
N SER A 491 -36.09 5.67 -5.56
CA SER A 491 -34.76 5.11 -5.39
C SER A 491 -34.59 3.77 -6.12
N ASN A 492 -33.43 3.56 -6.74
CA ASN A 492 -33.03 2.28 -7.34
C ASN A 492 -32.75 1.20 -6.29
N ARG A 493 -32.57 1.57 -5.01
CA ARG A 493 -32.24 0.63 -3.91
C ARG A 493 -33.51 0.07 -3.28
N PRO A 494 -33.75 -1.26 -3.30
CA PRO A 494 -34.95 -1.87 -2.70
C PRO A 494 -35.13 -1.53 -1.19
N GLY A 495 -34.02 -1.49 -0.45
CA GLY A 495 -34.05 -1.13 0.99
C GLY A 495 -34.54 0.31 1.21
N THR A 496 -34.11 1.26 0.38
CA THR A 496 -34.60 2.66 0.46
C THR A 496 -36.06 2.76 0.10
N ARG A 497 -36.56 2.05 -0.93
CA ARG A 497 -37.99 2.04 -1.26
C ARG A 497 -38.87 1.56 -0.13
N LYS A 498 -38.46 0.54 0.63
CA LYS A 498 -39.20 0.05 1.80
C LYS A 498 -39.31 1.09 2.93
N LEU A 499 -38.41 2.07 2.99
CA LEU A 499 -38.47 3.15 3.98
C LEU A 499 -39.56 4.19 3.65
N ALA A 500 -40.11 4.20 2.43
CA ALA A 500 -41.21 5.08 2.03
C ALA A 500 -42.51 4.82 2.82
N ASP A 501 -42.68 3.61 3.37
CA ASP A 501 -43.82 3.25 4.20
C ASP A 501 -43.80 3.95 5.57
N ARG A 502 -42.65 4.44 6.01
CA ARG A 502 -42.43 5.16 7.26
C ARG A 502 -41.58 6.42 7.05
N PRO A 503 -42.09 7.41 6.32
CA PRO A 503 -41.31 8.55 5.89
C PRO A 503 -40.80 9.44 7.04
N THR A 504 -41.46 9.47 8.17
CA THR A 504 -41.04 10.21 9.38
C THR A 504 -39.88 9.57 10.14
N ARG A 505 -39.53 8.32 9.82
CA ARG A 505 -38.44 7.57 10.49
C ARG A 505 -37.17 7.58 9.67
N PHE A 506 -36.05 7.49 10.37
CA PHE A 506 -34.74 7.37 9.70
C PHE A 506 -34.44 5.91 9.27
N SER A 507 -33.49 5.75 8.37
CA SER A 507 -32.99 4.43 8.00
C SER A 507 -32.21 3.79 9.15
N THR A 508 -31.40 4.59 9.82
CA THR A 508 -30.70 4.22 11.05
C THR A 508 -31.06 5.23 12.12
N GLU A 509 -31.50 4.74 13.25
CA GLU A 509 -31.81 5.53 14.42
C GLU A 509 -30.92 5.09 15.57
N ASN A 510 -30.09 6.01 16.06
CA ASN A 510 -29.23 5.82 17.21
C ASN A 510 -29.30 7.08 18.08
N MET A 511 -30.15 7.04 19.06
CA MET A 511 -30.49 8.17 19.97
C MET A 511 -30.26 7.72 21.41
N PRO A 512 -29.01 7.85 21.91
CA PRO A 512 -28.70 7.53 23.30
C PRO A 512 -29.62 8.31 24.28
N ILE A 513 -29.96 7.68 25.36
CA ILE A 513 -30.74 8.30 26.44
C ILE A 513 -29.85 8.87 27.56
N THR A 514 -28.55 8.59 27.48
CA THR A 514 -27.49 9.06 28.37
C THR A 514 -26.51 9.95 27.61
N ASN A 515 -25.65 10.63 28.34
CA ASN A 515 -24.49 11.30 27.69
C ASN A 515 -23.63 10.28 26.94
N PHE A 516 -23.06 10.72 25.82
CA PHE A 516 -22.26 9.87 24.98
C PHE A 516 -21.01 10.61 24.47
N ILE A 517 -19.95 9.87 24.18
CA ILE A 517 -18.80 10.41 23.45
C ILE A 517 -19.13 10.40 21.96
N ILE A 518 -18.88 11.52 21.29
CA ILE A 518 -18.96 11.67 19.83
C ILE A 518 -17.55 11.60 19.24
N ILE A 519 -17.37 10.78 18.16
CA ILE A 519 -16.12 10.61 17.44
C ILE A 519 -16.34 10.94 15.96
N PRO A 520 -15.68 11.96 15.40
CA PRO A 520 -15.69 12.24 13.97
C PRO A 520 -15.15 11.07 13.16
N LYS A 521 -15.85 10.65 12.10
CA LYS A 521 -15.37 9.61 11.19
C LYS A 521 -14.18 10.03 10.36
N VAL A 522 -14.03 11.33 10.11
CA VAL A 522 -12.91 11.88 9.32
C VAL A 522 -12.26 13.00 10.11
N SER A 523 -10.94 12.94 10.23
CA SER A 523 -10.13 13.98 10.85
C SER A 523 -8.87 14.25 10.02
N SER A 524 -8.46 15.52 9.96
CA SER A 524 -7.28 15.93 9.20
C SER A 524 -6.02 15.20 9.67
N GLU A 525 -5.19 14.77 8.72
CA GLU A 525 -3.87 14.17 9.00
C GLU A 525 -2.92 15.09 9.77
N LYS A 526 -3.16 16.41 9.70
CA LYS A 526 -2.37 17.43 10.40
C LYS A 526 -2.67 17.49 11.89
N ARG A 527 -3.78 16.90 12.36
CA ARG A 527 -4.12 16.88 13.78
C ARG A 527 -3.41 15.78 14.51
N ARG A 528 -2.75 16.12 15.59
CA ARG A 528 -2.10 15.15 16.49
C ARG A 528 -3.13 14.26 17.18
N TYR A 529 -4.27 14.82 17.58
CA TYR A 529 -5.39 14.14 18.20
C TYR A 529 -6.67 14.33 17.37
N VAL A 530 -7.48 13.30 17.25
CA VAL A 530 -8.83 13.41 16.70
C VAL A 530 -9.73 14.05 17.75
N PRO A 531 -10.28 15.25 17.51
CA PRO A 531 -11.13 15.89 18.52
C PRO A 531 -12.36 15.02 18.81
N MET A 532 -12.52 14.58 20.04
CA MET A 532 -13.68 13.87 20.58
C MET A 532 -14.29 14.66 21.72
N GLY A 533 -15.51 14.35 22.15
CA GLY A 533 -16.13 15.06 23.27
C GLY A 533 -17.41 14.43 23.73
N PHE A 534 -17.94 14.91 24.85
CA PHE A 534 -19.24 14.50 25.39
C PHE A 534 -20.36 15.33 24.78
N MET A 535 -21.48 14.67 24.51
CA MET A 535 -22.73 15.27 24.05
C MET A 535 -23.89 14.79 24.93
N SER A 536 -24.90 15.65 25.08
CA SER A 536 -26.15 15.31 25.81
C SER A 536 -27.10 14.50 24.90
N PRO A 537 -28.07 13.77 25.49
CA PRO A 537 -29.09 13.04 24.74
C PRO A 537 -30.08 13.94 23.97
N ASP A 538 -30.04 15.26 24.21
CA ASP A 538 -30.95 16.22 23.58
C ASP A 538 -30.57 16.52 22.12
N VAL A 539 -29.39 16.10 21.68
CA VAL A 539 -28.91 16.32 20.33
C VAL A 539 -28.99 15.07 19.47
N LEU A 540 -29.07 15.23 18.15
CA LEU A 540 -28.99 14.15 17.19
C LEU A 540 -27.62 14.17 16.51
N ALA A 541 -26.99 13.03 16.45
CA ALA A 541 -25.72 12.85 15.76
C ALA A 541 -25.93 12.15 14.42
N SER A 542 -25.26 12.61 13.36
CA SER A 542 -25.36 12.05 12.01
C SER A 542 -24.55 10.76 11.86
N ASP A 543 -24.78 10.05 10.76
CA ASP A 543 -23.97 8.90 10.35
C ASP A 543 -22.52 9.24 10.00
N LEU A 544 -22.14 10.52 9.98
CA LEU A 544 -20.75 10.97 9.78
C LEU A 544 -19.90 10.93 11.07
N VAL A 545 -20.51 10.53 12.18
CA VAL A 545 -19.84 10.35 13.48
C VAL A 545 -20.18 8.98 14.08
N PHE A 546 -19.35 8.58 15.05
CA PHE A 546 -19.65 7.45 15.94
C PHE A 546 -20.04 7.96 17.32
N LEU A 547 -20.83 7.16 18.02
CA LEU A 547 -21.36 7.41 19.35
C LEU A 547 -20.95 6.29 20.29
N ILE A 548 -20.50 6.64 21.50
CA ILE A 548 -20.23 5.70 22.57
C ILE A 548 -21.10 6.11 23.77
N PRO A 549 -22.31 5.54 23.93
CA PRO A 549 -23.16 5.76 25.11
C PRO A 549 -22.47 5.24 26.37
N ASP A 550 -22.85 5.79 27.53
CA ASP A 550 -22.38 5.39 28.86
C ASP A 550 -20.86 5.43 29.06
N ALA A 551 -20.12 6.11 28.17
CA ALA A 551 -18.69 6.31 28.30
C ALA A 551 -18.36 7.31 29.42
N THR A 552 -17.31 7.00 30.19
CA THR A 552 -16.83 7.82 31.31
C THR A 552 -15.60 8.65 30.90
N LEU A 553 -15.11 9.48 31.81
CA LEU A 553 -13.85 10.22 31.65
C LEU A 553 -12.66 9.28 31.41
N TYR A 554 -12.66 8.08 32.00
CA TYR A 554 -11.66 7.06 31.73
C TYR A 554 -11.62 6.69 30.24
N HIS A 555 -12.76 6.38 29.65
CA HIS A 555 -12.82 6.04 28.21
C HIS A 555 -12.38 7.20 27.34
N PHE A 556 -12.81 8.41 27.69
CA PHE A 556 -12.41 9.63 26.98
C PHE A 556 -10.89 9.85 27.05
N GLY A 557 -10.28 9.69 28.24
CA GLY A 557 -8.84 9.86 28.43
C GLY A 557 -8.03 8.85 27.62
N ILE A 558 -8.45 7.60 27.56
CA ILE A 558 -7.79 6.59 26.71
C ILE A 558 -7.90 6.97 25.23
N LEU A 559 -9.09 7.31 24.75
CA LEU A 559 -9.36 7.62 23.35
C LEU A 559 -8.65 8.90 22.88
N GLU A 560 -8.47 9.89 23.74
CA GLU A 560 -7.76 11.15 23.47
C GLU A 560 -6.25 11.08 23.79
N SER A 561 -5.69 9.88 23.96
CA SER A 561 -4.27 9.67 24.22
C SER A 561 -3.45 9.44 22.97
N ASN A 562 -2.15 9.71 23.05
CA ASN A 562 -1.18 9.38 22.01
C ASN A 562 -1.13 7.87 21.70
N VAL A 563 -1.42 7.00 22.69
CA VAL A 563 -1.44 5.54 22.52
C VAL A 563 -2.56 5.12 21.57
N HIS A 564 -3.79 5.60 21.82
CA HIS A 564 -4.92 5.34 20.92
C HIS A 564 -4.73 6.00 19.54
N MET A 565 -4.16 7.21 19.50
CA MET A 565 -3.86 7.89 18.24
C MET A 565 -2.80 7.15 17.42
N ALA A 566 -1.78 6.57 18.06
CA ALA A 566 -0.77 5.74 17.39
C ALA A 566 -1.40 4.48 16.77
N TRP A 567 -2.24 3.76 17.53
CA TRP A 567 -3.03 2.64 17.02
C TRP A 567 -3.91 3.05 15.86
N MET A 568 -4.73 4.10 16.04
CA MET A 568 -5.63 4.61 15.01
C MET A 568 -4.88 4.95 13.72
N ARG A 569 -3.77 5.68 13.79
CA ARG A 569 -2.96 6.04 12.63
C ARG A 569 -2.38 4.83 11.90
N ALA A 570 -2.02 3.77 12.63
CA ALA A 570 -1.48 2.55 12.06
C ALA A 570 -2.54 1.72 11.33
N VAL A 571 -3.73 1.53 11.94
CA VAL A 571 -4.70 0.55 11.44
C VAL A 571 -5.89 1.15 10.68
N CYS A 572 -6.14 2.47 10.78
CA CYS A 572 -7.28 3.09 10.09
C CYS A 572 -7.04 3.21 8.59
N GLY A 573 -8.14 3.22 7.83
CA GLY A 573 -8.11 3.65 6.43
C GLY A 573 -7.96 5.17 6.29
N ARG A 574 -7.81 5.63 5.05
CA ARG A 574 -7.73 7.06 4.72
C ARG A 574 -8.83 7.47 3.75
N LEU A 575 -9.22 8.74 3.82
CA LEU A 575 -10.03 9.41 2.80
C LEU A 575 -9.17 10.54 2.22
N LYS A 576 -8.59 10.32 1.04
CA LYS A 576 -7.46 11.12 0.53
C LYS A 576 -6.29 11.06 1.52
N SER A 577 -5.91 12.18 2.14
CA SER A 577 -4.89 12.24 3.19
C SER A 577 -5.44 12.04 4.59
N ASP A 578 -6.71 12.38 4.82
CA ASP A 578 -7.32 12.44 6.14
C ASP A 578 -7.57 11.06 6.76
N TYR A 579 -7.42 10.95 8.07
CA TYR A 579 -7.72 9.72 8.80
C TYR A 579 -9.21 9.41 8.75
N ARG A 580 -9.54 8.19 8.35
CA ARG A 580 -10.90 7.65 8.38
C ARG A 580 -11.03 6.68 9.54
N TYR A 581 -11.50 7.19 10.68
CA TYR A 581 -11.77 6.36 11.84
C TYR A 581 -12.79 5.27 11.51
N SER A 582 -12.55 4.04 11.95
CA SER A 582 -13.45 2.90 11.77
C SER A 582 -13.77 2.27 13.13
N LYS A 583 -15.05 2.05 13.41
CA LYS A 583 -15.45 1.34 14.63
C LYS A 583 -14.98 -0.13 14.58
N ASP A 584 -15.09 -0.75 13.40
CA ASP A 584 -14.86 -2.20 13.22
C ASP A 584 -13.38 -2.57 13.18
N VAL A 585 -12.50 -1.63 12.79
CA VAL A 585 -11.04 -1.86 12.71
C VAL A 585 -10.31 -1.16 13.84
N VAL A 586 -10.65 0.11 14.16
CA VAL A 586 -9.91 0.90 15.14
C VAL A 586 -10.42 0.61 16.56
N TYR A 587 -11.67 0.94 16.86
CA TYR A 587 -12.19 0.88 18.22
C TYR A 587 -12.37 -0.55 18.72
N ASN A 588 -13.07 -1.40 17.94
CA ASN A 588 -13.41 -2.75 18.36
C ASN A 588 -12.19 -3.69 18.47
N ASN A 589 -11.08 -3.33 17.87
CA ASN A 589 -9.83 -4.10 17.94
C ASN A 589 -8.76 -3.46 18.84
N PHE A 590 -9.04 -2.28 19.41
CA PHE A 590 -8.07 -1.63 20.27
C PHE A 590 -7.87 -2.45 21.56
N PRO A 591 -6.61 -2.82 21.90
CA PRO A 591 -6.31 -3.53 23.12
C PRO A 591 -6.27 -2.54 24.29
N TRP A 592 -7.38 -2.39 25.00
CA TRP A 592 -7.48 -1.48 26.14
C TRP A 592 -6.58 -1.94 27.28
N PRO A 593 -6.03 -1.01 28.09
CA PRO A 593 -5.19 -1.38 29.24
C PRO A 593 -6.04 -1.95 30.37
N THR A 594 -5.41 -2.69 31.26
CA THR A 594 -6.00 -3.17 32.52
C THR A 594 -5.40 -2.35 33.68
N PRO A 595 -5.88 -1.11 33.94
CA PRO A 595 -5.28 -0.23 34.93
C PRO A 595 -5.65 -0.64 36.37
N THR A 596 -4.79 -0.26 37.32
CA THR A 596 -5.18 -0.22 38.74
C THR A 596 -6.20 0.91 38.96
N GLU A 597 -6.92 0.88 40.08
CA GLU A 597 -7.87 1.95 40.44
C GLU A 597 -7.19 3.34 40.53
N GLU A 598 -5.94 3.39 41.02
CA GLU A 598 -5.17 4.62 41.08
C GLU A 598 -4.83 5.16 39.67
N GLN A 599 -4.43 4.28 38.76
CA GLN A 599 -4.17 4.63 37.36
C GLN A 599 -5.43 5.11 36.65
N LYS A 600 -6.57 4.42 36.89
CA LYS A 600 -7.87 4.81 36.33
C LYS A 600 -8.28 6.21 36.80
N THR A 601 -8.21 6.46 38.13
CA THR A 601 -8.48 7.77 38.71
C THR A 601 -7.57 8.85 38.14
N LYS A 602 -6.29 8.54 37.93
CA LYS A 602 -5.34 9.47 37.34
C LYS A 602 -5.69 9.82 35.90
N ILE A 603 -6.10 8.84 35.09
CA ILE A 603 -6.55 9.06 33.71
C ILE A 603 -7.82 9.92 33.71
N GLU A 604 -8.78 9.66 34.60
CA GLU A 604 -10.00 10.47 34.71
C GLU A 604 -9.70 11.94 35.05
N GLN A 605 -8.76 12.19 35.96
CA GLN A 605 -8.32 13.53 36.33
C GLN A 605 -7.65 14.27 35.15
N THR A 606 -6.76 13.58 34.41
CA THR A 606 -6.09 14.17 33.27
C THR A 606 -7.04 14.36 32.07
N ALA A 607 -8.01 13.48 31.90
CA ALA A 607 -9.10 13.61 30.94
C ALA A 607 -9.97 14.82 31.21
N GLN A 608 -10.33 15.04 32.50
CA GLN A 608 -11.06 16.23 32.91
C GLN A 608 -10.25 17.52 32.61
N ALA A 609 -8.94 17.51 32.88
CA ALA A 609 -8.08 18.65 32.58
C ALA A 609 -8.05 19.03 31.09
N ILE A 610 -8.23 18.07 30.17
CA ILE A 610 -8.37 18.36 28.73
C ILE A 610 -9.66 19.14 28.48
N LEU A 611 -10.78 18.74 29.09
CA LEU A 611 -12.07 19.41 28.94
C LEU A 611 -12.02 20.82 29.56
N ASP A 612 -11.40 20.96 30.72
CA ASP A 612 -11.23 22.25 31.41
C ASP A 612 -10.37 23.19 30.58
N ALA A 613 -9.28 22.70 29.98
CA ALA A 613 -8.43 23.49 29.10
C ALA A 613 -9.17 23.96 27.83
N ARG A 614 -10.04 23.15 27.25
CA ARG A 614 -10.92 23.56 26.13
C ARG A 614 -11.91 24.65 26.57
N ALA A 615 -12.45 24.55 27.78
CA ALA A 615 -13.42 25.50 28.31
C ALA A 615 -12.84 26.91 28.55
N LEU A 616 -11.52 27.06 28.61
CA LEU A 616 -10.84 28.38 28.67
C LEU A 616 -11.02 29.19 27.37
N TYR A 617 -11.41 28.54 26.27
CA TYR A 617 -11.51 29.15 24.94
C TYR A 617 -12.92 28.94 24.32
N PRO A 618 -13.97 29.50 24.92
CA PRO A 618 -15.36 29.23 24.53
C PRO A 618 -15.71 29.72 23.12
N ASP A 619 -14.98 30.72 22.61
CA ASP A 619 -15.20 31.30 21.28
C ASP A 619 -14.39 30.58 20.17
N SER A 620 -13.53 29.62 20.53
CA SER A 620 -12.70 28.87 19.58
C SER A 620 -13.32 27.53 19.26
N SER A 621 -13.37 27.18 17.98
CA SER A 621 -13.84 25.86 17.56
C SER A 621 -12.80 24.76 17.88
N LEU A 622 -13.23 23.50 17.94
CA LEU A 622 -12.27 22.39 18.04
C LEU A 622 -11.33 22.34 16.84
N ALA A 623 -11.74 22.88 15.66
CA ALA A 623 -10.85 23.01 14.52
C ALA A 623 -9.66 23.91 14.83
N ASP A 624 -9.88 24.98 15.52
CA ASP A 624 -8.85 25.97 15.90
C ASP A 624 -8.00 25.46 17.07
N LEU A 625 -8.63 24.86 18.08
CA LEU A 625 -7.94 24.33 19.26
C LEU A 625 -7.04 23.14 18.96
N TYR A 626 -7.34 22.35 17.89
CA TYR A 626 -6.59 21.15 17.51
C TYR A 626 -5.76 21.32 16.23
N ASP A 627 -5.58 22.53 15.77
CA ASP A 627 -4.55 22.83 14.77
C ASP A 627 -3.18 22.86 15.45
N GLU A 628 -2.19 22.21 14.85
CA GLU A 628 -0.86 22.03 15.46
C GLU A 628 -0.16 23.39 15.73
N VAL A 629 -0.45 24.40 14.92
CA VAL A 629 0.15 25.75 15.03
C VAL A 629 -0.56 26.59 16.10
N THR A 630 -1.89 26.48 16.20
CA THR A 630 -2.71 27.35 17.05
C THR A 630 -3.15 26.71 18.36
N MET A 631 -2.82 25.44 18.60
CA MET A 631 -3.19 24.71 19.82
C MET A 631 -2.66 25.43 21.08
N PRO A 632 -3.57 25.83 22.02
CA PRO A 632 -3.16 26.52 23.25
C PRO A 632 -2.21 25.69 24.11
N VAL A 633 -1.33 26.39 24.85
CA VAL A 633 -0.29 25.75 25.67
C VAL A 633 -0.93 24.91 26.78
N GLU A 634 -2.02 25.38 27.38
CA GLU A 634 -2.77 24.70 28.44
C GLU A 634 -3.39 23.38 27.93
N LEU A 635 -3.98 23.42 26.74
CA LEU A 635 -4.55 22.23 26.12
C LEU A 635 -3.45 21.24 25.72
N ARG A 636 -2.37 21.72 25.16
CA ARG A 636 -1.21 20.88 24.81
C ARG A 636 -0.62 20.19 26.04
N LYS A 637 -0.50 20.93 27.15
CA LYS A 637 -0.02 20.39 28.43
C LYS A 637 -0.99 19.33 28.99
N ALA A 638 -2.28 19.61 29.00
CA ALA A 638 -3.30 18.67 29.47
C ALA A 638 -3.25 17.35 28.70
N HIS A 639 -3.12 17.39 27.37
CA HIS A 639 -2.92 16.19 26.55
C HIS A 639 -1.62 15.46 26.89
N GLN A 640 -0.51 16.16 27.07
CA GLN A 640 0.77 15.54 27.44
C GLN A 640 0.70 14.84 28.80
N ASP A 641 -0.03 15.42 29.76
CA ASP A 641 -0.21 14.81 31.08
C ASP A 641 -1.11 13.57 30.99
N ASN A 642 -2.17 13.61 30.16
CA ASN A 642 -3.01 12.47 29.86
C ASN A 642 -2.23 11.35 29.12
N ASP A 643 -1.41 11.71 28.12
CA ASP A 643 -0.54 10.76 27.42
C ASP A 643 0.35 9.98 28.38
N ARG A 644 0.99 10.69 29.34
CA ARG A 644 1.82 10.04 30.37
C ARG A 644 1.02 9.09 31.26
N ALA A 645 -0.16 9.51 31.71
CA ALA A 645 -1.01 8.68 32.53
C ALA A 645 -1.44 7.39 31.80
N VAL A 646 -1.82 7.50 30.53
CA VAL A 646 -2.22 6.35 29.72
C VAL A 646 -1.03 5.45 29.42
N MET A 647 0.13 6.00 29.01
CA MET A 647 1.35 5.21 28.78
C MET A 647 1.75 4.42 30.03
N GLN A 648 1.65 5.02 31.23
CA GLN A 648 1.91 4.34 32.50
C GLN A 648 0.93 3.19 32.77
N ALA A 649 -0.33 3.33 32.35
CA ALA A 649 -1.33 2.27 32.51
C ALA A 649 -1.02 1.05 31.61
N TYR A 650 -0.34 1.25 30.48
CA TYR A 650 0.21 0.16 29.64
C TYR A 650 1.58 -0.35 30.11
N GLY A 651 2.22 0.30 31.09
CA GLY A 651 3.59 -0.02 31.51
C GLY A 651 4.66 0.48 30.53
N PHE A 652 4.33 1.39 29.63
CA PHE A 652 5.30 1.93 28.67
C PHE A 652 6.23 2.95 29.32
N ASP A 653 7.51 2.92 28.94
CA ASP A 653 8.45 3.97 29.34
C ASP A 653 8.20 5.24 28.53
N VAL A 654 7.76 6.29 29.22
CA VAL A 654 7.40 7.58 28.64
C VAL A 654 8.55 8.24 27.85
N LYS A 655 9.81 7.96 28.21
CA LYS A 655 10.99 8.61 27.59
C LYS A 655 11.47 7.91 26.33
N SER A 656 11.41 6.58 26.29
CA SER A 656 11.98 5.76 25.22
C SER A 656 10.95 5.25 24.23
N THR A 657 9.65 5.21 24.59
CA THR A 657 8.60 4.71 23.71
C THR A 657 8.32 5.70 22.57
N THR A 658 8.60 5.26 21.36
CA THR A 658 8.24 5.96 20.12
C THR A 658 6.86 5.53 19.63
N GLU A 659 6.27 6.25 18.68
CA GLU A 659 4.99 5.84 18.07
C GLU A 659 5.08 4.43 17.46
N SER A 660 6.17 4.12 16.77
CA SER A 660 6.36 2.81 16.14
C SER A 660 6.50 1.68 17.16
N SER A 661 7.28 1.88 18.25
CA SER A 661 7.39 0.87 19.31
C SER A 661 6.09 0.71 20.11
N CYS A 662 5.37 1.80 20.33
CA CYS A 662 4.02 1.75 20.93
C CYS A 662 3.06 0.87 20.10
N VAL A 663 3.02 1.06 18.79
CA VAL A 663 2.19 0.23 17.89
C VAL A 663 2.65 -1.23 17.89
N ALA A 664 3.94 -1.49 17.93
CA ALA A 664 4.47 -2.86 17.99
C ALA A 664 4.01 -3.59 19.25
N GLU A 665 4.08 -2.93 20.42
CA GLU A 665 3.55 -3.47 21.67
C GLU A 665 2.04 -3.68 21.65
N LEU A 666 1.28 -2.72 21.10
CA LEU A 666 -0.18 -2.86 20.93
C LEU A 666 -0.54 -4.02 20.00
N PHE A 667 0.26 -4.29 18.97
CA PHE A 667 0.06 -5.48 18.14
C PHE A 667 0.32 -6.77 18.90
N GLY A 668 1.29 -6.80 19.81
CA GLY A 668 1.52 -7.92 20.72
C GLY A 668 0.29 -8.19 21.61
N LEU A 669 -0.22 -7.16 22.28
CA LEU A 669 -1.43 -7.25 23.11
C LEU A 669 -2.66 -7.68 22.30
N TYR A 670 -2.81 -7.16 21.07
CA TYR A 670 -3.88 -7.58 20.16
C TYR A 670 -3.79 -9.08 19.84
N GLN A 671 -2.60 -9.60 19.57
CA GLN A 671 -2.39 -11.03 19.31
C GLN A 671 -2.76 -11.88 20.53
N GLU A 672 -2.36 -11.47 21.71
CA GLU A 672 -2.71 -12.17 22.96
C GLU A 672 -4.21 -12.23 23.20
N LEU A 673 -4.94 -11.15 22.90
CA LEU A 673 -6.39 -11.08 23.02
C LEU A 673 -7.15 -11.86 21.94
N THR A 674 -6.49 -12.21 20.84
CA THR A 674 -7.13 -12.88 19.68
C THR A 674 -6.67 -14.30 19.45
N SER A 675 -5.64 -14.78 20.20
CA SER A 675 -5.20 -16.20 20.23
C SER A 675 -6.08 -16.99 21.18
#